data_eb4f0cbf87289ea29031c4af794c88c9
#
_entry.id   eb4f0cbf87289ea29031c4af794c88c9
#
_cell.length_a   1.000
_cell.length_b   1.000
_cell.length_c   1.000
_cell.angle_alpha   90.00
_cell.angle_beta   90.00
_cell.angle_gamma   90.00
#
_symmetry.space_group_name_H-M   'P 1'
#
loop_
_entity.id
_entity.type
_entity.pdbx_description
1 polymer ?
#
loop_
_entity_poly.entity_id
_entity_poly.type
_entity_poly.pdbx_seq_one_letter_code
_entity_poly.pdbx_strand_id
1 'polypeptide(L)'
;MENLPKSNSHNNHISASKGFGSQSPKKAKLTNRQQSPNVAQLFAQAVNYHQQQQFDRALTTYRQILAIDPKYIDALTNLGSLLKRLGQVEEAIAIYRQGLALKPESAETWFNLGNALQEIGQLEAAESAFKQTLQLKPNLGVAHFKLAKVLQEQEKLIQAVDCYRQAIDLMPDSAQAYTNLGNVLKALGQLDAAVTSHRQALQLQPNSAQTYYNLGNALTAQEQYESAAAAYQQTLQLKPDWAEAQLNLAVALIALENFEEAEQVLKQAVVLKSDLTLAHFHLAKLLQKQGDTSTAEVHLRQCWQLQPDEPKIWEALLLALQTQGKYSEAIALLQNHLKRHPDRAIAHYYLGTLYNNLGRYLEAISHLQQALELDPNLAIAHNNLGYALIQNGQLSAGIDSCLRAIEIQPNLAMAYLNQGLALNNQGRVPEAIACFQETLRIDPDYHPGNSNLLYALNYSPDYSPATVADAHRQWGQQVTSLTQKVLPQKSLSKLDSQSKILRVGYISPDFRQHSVNYFFEPILRHHDPTQVETFCYANVPNPDAVTDRLRGLCHNWRDVYNMDDDQLADLVRFDDIDILVDLAGHTGSNRLLMFMRQPAPIQVTYLGYPNTTGLANINYRLTDTWADPPGLTDEYYTEELIRLPRCFLCYQPSPTAPAVMDLPAKSMGRITFGSFNNLPKITPEVIALWSKILQSVPNSRIILKIRWFDDEPTRDRYLSLFAECGIDSRRVKLIGLIPDPNHHLAFYGNIDIALDPFPYHGTTTTCEALWMGVPVITLAGQTHVSRVAVSLLSTVGLPELIASTPQEYVAKAVALASDLPTLGQVRANLRQKVAASPLCDAVSHTQAMEAIYRQLWQKSV
;
A
#
# COMPACT_ATOMS: atom_id res chain seq x y z
N MET A 1 27.92 -14.47 40.41
CA MET A 1 28.04 -15.89 40.81
C MET A 1 27.72 -16.66 39.56
N GLU A 2 28.85 -17.01 38.88
CA GLU A 2 29.25 -18.39 38.53
C GLU A 2 28.34 -19.04 37.49
N ASN A 3 28.70 -19.21 36.23
CA ASN A 3 29.69 -20.12 35.67
C ASN A 3 29.78 -19.94 34.14
N LEU A 4 30.96 -19.67 33.66
CA LEU A 4 31.33 -19.80 32.23
C LEU A 4 31.82 -21.24 31.97
N PRO A 5 31.49 -21.84 30.84
CA PRO A 5 32.27 -22.92 30.29
C PRO A 5 33.19 -22.43 29.16
N LYS A 6 34.40 -22.85 29.24
CA LYS A 6 35.52 -22.67 28.31
C LYS A 6 35.17 -23.24 26.93
N SER A 7 35.32 -22.47 25.87
CA SER A 7 35.32 -22.97 24.51
C SER A 7 36.73 -23.40 24.09
N ASN A 8 36.82 -24.63 23.61
CA ASN A 8 38.04 -25.24 23.03
C ASN A 8 38.42 -24.55 21.72
N SER A 9 39.68 -24.13 21.68
CA SER A 9 40.34 -23.70 20.45
C SER A 9 40.55 -24.88 19.51
N HIS A 10 40.01 -24.85 18.32
CA HIS A 10 40.41 -25.74 17.22
C HIS A 10 41.49 -25.02 16.40
N ASN A 11 42.66 -25.66 16.38
CA ASN A 11 43.81 -25.34 15.56
C ASN A 11 43.46 -25.38 14.06
N ASN A 12 43.59 -24.25 13.40
CA ASN A 12 43.79 -24.22 11.95
C ASN A 12 45.27 -24.14 11.66
N HIS A 13 45.84 -25.22 11.17
CA HIS A 13 47.18 -25.27 10.60
C HIS A 13 47.25 -24.38 9.36
N ILE A 14 47.82 -23.21 9.50
CA ILE A 14 48.34 -22.44 8.38
C ILE A 14 49.80 -22.76 8.27
N SER A 15 50.19 -23.36 7.15
CA SER A 15 51.52 -23.69 6.79
C SER A 15 52.50 -22.51 6.94
N ALA A 16 53.53 -22.72 7.69
CA ALA A 16 54.60 -21.77 7.91
C ALA A 16 55.23 -21.31 6.58
N SER A 17 55.13 -20.01 6.30
CA SER A 17 55.97 -19.37 5.29
C SER A 17 57.42 -19.54 5.69
N LYS A 18 58.19 -20.24 4.88
CA LYS A 18 59.62 -20.39 5.01
C LYS A 18 60.29 -19.00 5.04
N GLY A 19 60.87 -18.65 6.17
CA GLY A 19 61.75 -17.50 6.31
C GLY A 19 63.00 -17.69 5.43
N PHE A 20 63.41 -16.61 4.83
CA PHE A 20 64.57 -16.53 3.96
C PHE A 20 65.86 -16.95 4.65
N GLY A 21 66.71 -17.67 3.86
CA GLY A 21 67.78 -18.43 4.23
C GLY A 21 69.01 -17.73 4.93
N SER A 22 69.54 -18.48 5.85
CA SER A 22 70.76 -18.18 6.49
C SER A 22 71.93 -18.34 5.51
N GLN A 23 72.69 -17.28 5.29
CA GLN A 23 74.13 -17.46 4.79
C GLN A 23 75.05 -17.84 5.92
N SER A 24 75.77 -18.94 5.74
CA SER A 24 76.77 -19.42 6.67
C SER A 24 78.03 -18.53 6.66
N PRO A 25 78.58 -18.19 7.80
CA PRO A 25 79.82 -17.40 7.87
C PRO A 25 81.12 -18.27 7.61
N LYS A 26 82.03 -17.73 6.80
CA LYS A 26 83.34 -18.26 6.56
C LYS A 26 84.22 -18.19 7.86
N LYS A 27 84.92 -19.27 8.15
CA LYS A 27 85.92 -19.46 9.30
C LYS A 27 87.00 -18.38 9.26
N ALA A 28 87.12 -17.63 10.33
CA ALA A 28 88.32 -16.84 10.64
C ALA A 28 88.93 -17.26 12.03
N LYS A 29 90.25 -17.31 12.10
CA LYS A 29 91.13 -17.89 13.18
C LYS A 29 90.93 -17.22 14.50
N LEU A 30 91.10 -18.08 15.59
CA LEU A 30 91.18 -17.73 17.02
C LEU A 30 92.36 -16.87 17.36
N THR A 31 92.14 -15.80 18.15
CA THR A 31 93.09 -15.32 19.15
C THR A 31 92.34 -15.04 20.44
N ASN A 32 92.79 -15.64 21.53
CA ASN A 32 92.27 -15.55 22.91
C ASN A 32 92.36 -14.15 23.49
N ARG A 33 91.17 -13.55 23.92
CA ARG A 33 91.16 -12.55 25.02
C ARG A 33 89.77 -12.74 25.68
N GLN A 34 89.69 -12.57 26.98
CA GLN A 34 88.59 -12.75 27.94
C GLN A 34 87.23 -12.43 27.33
N GLN A 35 86.37 -13.43 27.33
CA GLN A 35 85.12 -13.44 26.59
C GLN A 35 84.03 -12.58 27.30
N SER A 36 83.76 -11.38 26.79
CA SER A 36 82.37 -10.87 26.74
C SER A 36 81.62 -11.86 25.86
N PRO A 37 80.44 -12.28 26.18
CA PRO A 37 79.68 -13.24 25.32
C PRO A 37 79.55 -12.65 23.93
N ASN A 38 80.03 -13.41 22.93
CA ASN A 38 80.02 -12.97 21.55
C ASN A 38 78.58 -12.76 21.12
N VAL A 39 78.20 -11.53 20.87
CA VAL A 39 76.82 -11.07 20.50
C VAL A 39 76.31 -11.94 19.36
N ALA A 40 77.12 -12.36 18.42
CA ALA A 40 76.73 -13.26 17.31
C ALA A 40 76.33 -14.67 17.78
N GLN A 41 77.00 -15.20 18.85
CA GLN A 41 76.63 -16.49 19.44
C GLN A 41 75.33 -16.41 20.23
N LEU A 42 75.12 -15.32 21.00
CA LEU A 42 73.88 -15.03 21.68
C LEU A 42 72.70 -14.88 20.64
N PHE A 43 72.94 -14.22 19.51
CA PHE A 43 71.91 -14.07 18.46
C PHE A 43 71.56 -15.42 17.86
N ALA A 44 72.51 -16.25 17.49
CA ALA A 44 72.25 -17.61 16.99
C ALA A 44 71.49 -18.47 18.02
N GLN A 45 71.77 -18.31 19.30
CA GLN A 45 71.07 -18.98 20.39
C GLN A 45 69.65 -18.44 20.55
N ALA A 46 69.41 -17.14 20.46
CA ALA A 46 68.11 -16.52 20.52
C ALA A 46 67.24 -16.96 19.37
N VAL A 47 67.77 -17.01 18.12
CA VAL A 47 67.09 -17.52 16.95
C VAL A 47 66.69 -18.99 17.10
N ASN A 48 67.58 -19.82 17.62
CA ASN A 48 67.33 -21.22 17.92
C ASN A 48 66.19 -21.38 18.96
N TYR A 49 66.23 -20.64 20.07
CA TYR A 49 65.13 -20.61 21.02
C TYR A 49 63.80 -20.17 20.37
N HIS A 50 63.80 -19.14 19.52
CA HIS A 50 62.64 -18.67 18.79
C HIS A 50 62.04 -19.76 17.85
N GLN A 51 62.94 -20.47 17.13
CA GLN A 51 62.53 -21.55 16.23
C GLN A 51 62.00 -22.78 17.01
N GLN A 52 62.57 -23.07 18.20
CA GLN A 52 62.06 -24.13 19.09
C GLN A 52 60.83 -23.73 19.93
N GLN A 53 60.24 -22.56 19.68
CA GLN A 53 59.10 -22.01 20.41
C GLN A 53 59.37 -21.78 21.94
N GLN A 54 60.63 -21.68 22.34
CA GLN A 54 61.01 -21.31 23.71
C GLN A 54 61.06 -19.81 23.88
N PHE A 55 59.84 -19.19 23.80
CA PHE A 55 59.64 -17.75 23.60
C PHE A 55 60.21 -16.91 24.75
N ASP A 56 60.06 -17.32 26.01
CA ASP A 56 60.61 -16.59 27.17
C ASP A 56 62.12 -16.53 27.14
N ARG A 57 62.73 -17.63 26.72
CA ARG A 57 64.22 -17.70 26.58
C ARG A 57 64.69 -16.85 25.42
N ALA A 58 64.01 -16.92 24.31
CA ALA A 58 64.27 -16.09 23.14
C ALA A 58 64.13 -14.60 23.46
N LEU A 59 63.04 -14.20 24.15
CA LEU A 59 62.78 -12.82 24.59
C LEU A 59 63.91 -12.30 25.48
N THR A 60 64.32 -13.08 26.52
CA THR A 60 65.36 -12.71 27.45
C THR A 60 66.69 -12.59 26.72
N THR A 61 66.99 -13.50 25.80
CA THR A 61 68.27 -13.49 25.06
C THR A 61 68.33 -12.34 24.07
N TYR A 62 67.23 -12.01 23.34
CA TYR A 62 67.25 -10.83 22.49
C TYR A 62 67.37 -9.53 23.28
N ARG A 63 66.73 -9.39 24.45
CA ARG A 63 66.93 -8.23 25.35
C ARG A 63 68.34 -8.14 25.88
N GLN A 64 69.04 -9.28 26.21
CA GLN A 64 70.45 -9.32 26.59
C GLN A 64 71.37 -8.85 25.44
N ILE A 65 71.12 -9.26 24.22
CA ILE A 65 71.86 -8.78 23.05
C ILE A 65 71.72 -7.26 22.91
N LEU A 66 70.54 -6.73 23.01
CA LEU A 66 70.25 -5.28 22.87
C LEU A 66 70.79 -4.47 24.08
N ALA A 67 71.01 -5.10 25.25
CA ALA A 67 71.71 -4.49 26.37
C ALA A 67 73.24 -4.37 26.14
N ILE A 68 73.81 -5.31 25.35
CA ILE A 68 75.21 -5.29 24.97
C ILE A 68 75.43 -4.40 23.74
N ASP A 69 74.58 -4.58 22.70
CA ASP A 69 74.66 -3.79 21.49
C ASP A 69 73.21 -3.30 21.10
N PRO A 70 72.80 -2.11 21.55
CA PRO A 70 71.53 -1.53 21.25
C PRO A 70 71.29 -1.26 19.76
N LYS A 71 72.27 -1.36 18.91
CA LYS A 71 72.21 -1.13 17.48
C LYS A 71 72.18 -2.43 16.65
N TYR A 72 72.05 -3.59 17.31
CA TYR A 72 72.02 -4.88 16.62
C TYR A 72 70.67 -5.09 15.93
N ILE A 73 70.56 -4.72 14.63
CA ILE A 73 69.33 -4.59 13.86
C ILE A 73 68.58 -5.90 13.75
N ASP A 74 69.31 -7.02 13.51
CA ASP A 74 68.64 -8.32 13.36
C ASP A 74 67.99 -8.80 14.67
N ALA A 75 68.60 -8.43 15.83
CA ALA A 75 67.95 -8.70 17.11
C ALA A 75 66.73 -7.84 17.35
N LEU A 76 66.75 -6.55 16.96
CA LEU A 76 65.55 -5.68 17.01
C LEU A 76 64.45 -6.23 16.16
N THR A 77 64.71 -6.62 14.90
CA THR A 77 63.71 -7.15 14.00
C THR A 77 63.09 -8.46 14.51
N ASN A 78 63.93 -9.38 15.00
CA ASN A 78 63.44 -10.65 15.52
C ASN A 78 62.74 -10.51 16.86
N LEU A 79 63.21 -9.60 17.75
CA LEU A 79 62.55 -9.26 19.00
C LEU A 79 61.14 -8.68 18.71
N GLY A 80 61.00 -7.74 17.78
CA GLY A 80 59.73 -7.20 17.37
C GLY A 80 58.78 -8.28 16.86
N SER A 81 59.27 -9.22 16.03
CA SER A 81 58.47 -10.35 15.56
C SER A 81 58.05 -11.29 16.68
N LEU A 82 58.90 -11.52 17.67
CA LEU A 82 58.60 -12.33 18.84
C LEU A 82 57.57 -11.66 19.73
N LEU A 83 57.74 -10.35 20.02
CA LEU A 83 56.81 -9.55 20.82
C LEU A 83 55.41 -9.51 20.20
N LYS A 84 55.34 -9.29 18.89
CA LYS A 84 54.09 -9.36 18.15
C LYS A 84 53.41 -10.73 18.31
N ARG A 85 54.15 -11.83 18.17
CA ARG A 85 53.63 -13.20 18.34
C ARG A 85 53.14 -13.49 19.76
N LEU A 86 53.73 -12.78 20.78
CA LEU A 86 53.29 -12.86 22.17
C LEU A 86 52.13 -11.93 22.50
N GLY A 87 51.56 -11.20 21.51
CA GLY A 87 50.47 -10.25 21.71
C GLY A 87 50.90 -8.88 22.26
N GLN A 88 52.22 -8.63 22.39
CA GLN A 88 52.78 -7.35 22.87
C GLN A 88 53.00 -6.41 21.67
N VAL A 89 51.93 -6.04 20.97
CA VAL A 89 51.98 -5.40 19.64
C VAL A 89 52.55 -3.96 19.74
N GLU A 90 52.21 -3.20 20.75
CA GLU A 90 52.69 -1.83 20.96
C GLU A 90 54.21 -1.81 21.23
N GLU A 91 54.72 -2.76 22.02
CA GLU A 91 56.16 -2.90 22.28
C GLU A 91 56.91 -3.32 21.00
N ALA A 92 56.29 -4.23 20.21
CA ALA A 92 56.83 -4.63 18.91
C ALA A 92 56.95 -3.43 17.95
N ILE A 93 55.93 -2.56 17.87
CA ILE A 93 55.97 -1.34 17.07
C ILE A 93 57.12 -0.42 17.49
N ALA A 94 57.34 -0.22 18.81
CA ALA A 94 58.41 0.60 19.32
C ALA A 94 59.79 0.03 18.93
N ILE A 95 59.97 -1.28 19.02
CA ILE A 95 61.19 -1.98 18.64
C ILE A 95 61.43 -1.91 17.13
N TYR A 96 60.39 -2.09 16.28
CA TYR A 96 60.55 -1.92 14.84
C TYR A 96 60.92 -0.49 14.45
N ARG A 97 60.31 0.53 15.07
CA ARG A 97 60.70 1.94 14.87
C ARG A 97 62.14 2.23 15.27
N GLN A 98 62.60 1.62 16.37
CA GLN A 98 63.99 1.73 16.78
C GLN A 98 64.95 1.08 15.75
N GLY A 99 64.58 -0.11 15.21
CA GLY A 99 65.36 -0.78 14.16
C GLY A 99 65.41 0.05 12.87
N LEU A 100 64.30 0.67 12.49
CA LEU A 100 64.17 1.52 11.28
C LEU A 100 64.92 2.86 11.42
N ALA A 101 65.04 3.39 12.65
CA ALA A 101 65.86 4.57 12.91
C ALA A 101 67.32 4.30 12.65
N LEU A 102 67.80 3.04 12.84
CA LEU A 102 69.18 2.61 12.60
C LEU A 102 69.39 2.16 11.12
N LYS A 103 68.41 1.56 10.50
CA LYS A 103 68.44 1.05 9.11
C LYS A 103 67.13 1.33 8.38
N PRO A 104 66.93 2.53 7.85
CA PRO A 104 65.76 2.91 7.16
C PRO A 104 65.44 2.10 5.88
N GLU A 105 66.46 1.49 5.28
CA GLU A 105 66.37 0.66 4.08
C GLU A 105 66.02 -0.81 4.35
N SER A 106 65.51 -1.15 5.56
CA SER A 106 65.08 -2.51 5.87
C SER A 106 63.61 -2.72 5.46
N ALA A 107 63.39 -3.26 4.27
CA ALA A 107 62.07 -3.58 3.75
C ALA A 107 61.32 -4.60 4.64
N GLU A 108 62.04 -5.54 5.26
CA GLU A 108 61.47 -6.54 6.17
C GLU A 108 60.91 -5.90 7.46
N THR A 109 61.68 -4.97 8.03
CA THR A 109 61.26 -4.28 9.27
C THR A 109 60.05 -3.36 8.97
N TRP A 110 60.03 -2.66 7.84
CA TRP A 110 58.90 -1.87 7.41
C TRP A 110 57.65 -2.76 7.20
N PHE A 111 57.77 -3.91 6.55
CA PHE A 111 56.72 -4.88 6.37
C PHE A 111 56.15 -5.39 7.69
N ASN A 112 57.03 -5.74 8.63
CA ASN A 112 56.64 -6.22 9.96
C ASN A 112 55.97 -5.10 10.78
N LEU A 113 56.46 -3.86 10.70
CA LEU A 113 55.81 -2.68 11.29
C LEU A 113 54.43 -2.46 10.72
N GLY A 114 54.29 -2.53 9.39
CA GLY A 114 52.98 -2.41 8.73
C GLY A 114 51.95 -3.44 9.19
N ASN A 115 52.38 -4.70 9.34
CA ASN A 115 51.53 -5.76 9.86
C ASN A 115 51.14 -5.53 11.33
N ALA A 116 52.05 -5.00 12.18
CA ALA A 116 51.78 -4.71 13.58
C ALA A 116 50.81 -3.50 13.71
N LEU A 117 51.00 -2.46 12.91
CA LEU A 117 50.15 -1.27 12.87
C LEU A 117 48.75 -1.59 12.38
N GLN A 118 48.61 -2.46 11.35
CA GLN A 118 47.30 -2.94 10.88
C GLN A 118 46.54 -3.69 11.99
N GLU A 119 47.23 -4.52 12.77
CA GLU A 119 46.63 -5.33 13.83
C GLU A 119 46.01 -4.47 14.95
N ILE A 120 46.59 -3.28 15.23
CA ILE A 120 46.06 -2.33 16.22
C ILE A 120 45.16 -1.22 15.58
N GLY A 121 44.80 -1.36 14.30
CA GLY A 121 43.90 -0.44 13.61
C GLY A 121 44.52 0.91 13.20
N GLN A 122 45.84 1.09 13.30
CA GLN A 122 46.54 2.31 12.84
C GLN A 122 46.74 2.26 11.32
N LEU A 123 45.68 2.38 10.56
CA LEU A 123 45.64 2.09 9.13
C LEU A 123 46.50 3.04 8.28
N GLU A 124 46.53 4.34 8.57
CA GLU A 124 47.36 5.33 7.86
C GLU A 124 48.84 5.07 8.03
N ALA A 125 49.25 4.71 9.26
CA ALA A 125 50.61 4.37 9.55
C ALA A 125 51.02 3.03 8.93
N ALA A 126 50.11 2.05 8.88
CA ALA A 126 50.31 0.77 8.21
C ALA A 126 50.47 0.96 6.69
N GLU A 127 49.62 1.79 6.06
CA GLU A 127 49.73 2.16 4.65
C GLU A 127 51.08 2.74 4.33
N SER A 128 51.56 3.71 5.15
CA SER A 128 52.84 4.33 4.99
C SER A 128 53.99 3.29 5.08
N ALA A 129 53.93 2.39 6.07
CA ALA A 129 54.93 1.34 6.27
C ALA A 129 54.97 0.34 5.10
N PHE A 130 53.82 -0.08 4.57
CA PHE A 130 53.78 -0.95 3.39
C PHE A 130 54.24 -0.22 2.11
N LYS A 131 53.95 1.06 1.94
CA LYS A 131 54.49 1.86 0.85
C LYS A 131 56.01 1.96 0.91
N GLN A 132 56.60 2.19 2.08
CA GLN A 132 58.05 2.16 2.29
C GLN A 132 58.63 0.77 1.99
N THR A 133 57.96 -0.30 2.38
CA THR A 133 58.33 -1.66 2.02
C THR A 133 58.44 -1.81 0.50
N LEU A 134 57.42 -1.30 -0.25
CA LEU A 134 57.33 -1.43 -1.72
C LEU A 134 58.27 -0.49 -2.46
N GLN A 135 58.62 0.66 -1.89
CA GLN A 135 59.70 1.52 -2.41
C GLN A 135 61.06 0.80 -2.37
N LEU A 136 61.32 0.02 -1.33
CA LEU A 136 62.57 -0.73 -1.16
C LEU A 136 62.57 -2.07 -1.91
N LYS A 137 61.42 -2.72 -2.01
CA LYS A 137 61.19 -4.00 -2.71
C LYS A 137 59.91 -3.97 -3.52
N PRO A 138 59.92 -3.40 -4.75
CA PRO A 138 58.70 -3.26 -5.56
C PRO A 138 58.04 -4.58 -5.94
N ASN A 139 58.79 -5.64 -6.07
CA ASN A 139 58.28 -6.94 -6.52
C ASN A 139 57.86 -7.89 -5.35
N LEU A 140 57.53 -7.33 -4.19
CA LEU A 140 57.10 -8.12 -3.05
C LEU A 140 55.57 -8.26 -3.05
N GLY A 141 55.05 -9.29 -3.70
CA GLY A 141 53.63 -9.52 -3.89
C GLY A 141 52.83 -9.54 -2.60
N VAL A 142 53.39 -10.10 -1.53
CA VAL A 142 52.75 -10.12 -0.19
C VAL A 142 52.60 -8.71 0.38
N ALA A 143 53.48 -7.76 0.09
CA ALA A 143 53.37 -6.38 0.55
C ALA A 143 52.29 -5.63 -0.23
N HIS A 144 52.16 -5.85 -1.55
CA HIS A 144 51.06 -5.34 -2.33
C HIS A 144 49.72 -5.88 -1.81
N PHE A 145 49.63 -7.17 -1.50
CA PHE A 145 48.40 -7.78 -0.93
C PHE A 145 48.05 -7.14 0.43
N LYS A 146 49.00 -6.92 1.30
CA LYS A 146 48.78 -6.30 2.62
C LYS A 146 48.41 -4.84 2.50
N LEU A 147 49.07 -4.08 1.61
CA LEU A 147 48.71 -2.71 1.33
C LEU A 147 47.24 -2.61 0.77
N ALA A 148 46.90 -3.49 -0.17
CA ALA A 148 45.53 -3.55 -0.72
C ALA A 148 44.50 -3.79 0.38
N LYS A 149 44.80 -4.70 1.34
CA LYS A 149 43.89 -4.98 2.45
C LYS A 149 43.73 -3.75 3.36
N VAL A 150 44.81 -3.03 3.69
CA VAL A 150 44.76 -1.79 4.48
C VAL A 150 43.97 -0.70 3.73
N LEU A 151 44.17 -0.53 2.42
CA LEU A 151 43.45 0.41 1.58
C LEU A 151 41.97 0.06 1.51
N GLN A 152 41.63 -1.21 1.47
CA GLN A 152 40.22 -1.68 1.52
C GLN A 152 39.57 -1.35 2.88
N GLU A 153 40.28 -1.56 3.99
CA GLU A 153 39.84 -1.22 5.36
C GLU A 153 39.66 0.30 5.54
N GLN A 154 40.38 1.11 4.74
CA GLN A 154 40.26 2.58 4.69
C GLN A 154 39.22 3.07 3.68
N GLU A 155 38.47 2.18 3.03
CA GLU A 155 37.49 2.49 1.94
C GLU A 155 38.13 3.13 0.69
N LYS A 156 39.45 3.08 0.53
CA LYS A 156 40.19 3.54 -0.65
C LYS A 156 40.18 2.47 -1.75
N LEU A 157 38.96 2.13 -2.21
CA LEU A 157 38.67 0.93 -3.01
C LEU A 157 39.42 0.91 -4.34
N ILE A 158 39.50 2.04 -5.05
CA ILE A 158 40.21 2.10 -6.36
C ILE A 158 41.69 1.76 -6.20
N GLN A 159 42.34 2.33 -5.20
CA GLN A 159 43.78 2.03 -4.93
C GLN A 159 43.97 0.59 -4.47
N ALA A 160 43.02 0.03 -3.71
CA ALA A 160 43.03 -1.35 -3.31
C ALA A 160 42.99 -2.31 -4.50
N VAL A 161 42.19 -2.03 -5.53
CA VAL A 161 42.13 -2.81 -6.79
C VAL A 161 43.50 -2.86 -7.45
N ASP A 162 44.17 -1.70 -7.62
CA ASP A 162 45.46 -1.64 -8.26
C ASP A 162 46.49 -2.45 -7.49
N CYS A 163 46.51 -2.34 -6.16
CA CYS A 163 47.43 -3.12 -5.30
C CYS A 163 47.10 -4.63 -5.34
N TYR A 164 45.81 -5.03 -5.37
CA TYR A 164 45.50 -6.45 -5.51
C TYR A 164 45.90 -6.99 -6.90
N ARG A 165 45.76 -6.23 -7.98
CA ARG A 165 46.24 -6.63 -9.31
C ARG A 165 47.74 -6.81 -9.32
N GLN A 166 48.52 -5.87 -8.75
CA GLN A 166 49.96 -6.02 -8.62
C GLN A 166 50.35 -7.23 -7.74
N ALA A 167 49.58 -7.50 -6.70
CA ALA A 167 49.82 -8.70 -5.88
C ALA A 167 49.56 -9.98 -6.68
N ILE A 168 48.53 -10.02 -7.52
CA ILE A 168 48.18 -11.14 -8.40
C ILE A 168 49.25 -11.34 -9.48
N ASP A 169 49.71 -10.26 -10.13
CA ASP A 169 50.77 -10.34 -11.15
C ASP A 169 52.06 -10.96 -10.59
N LEU A 170 52.37 -10.70 -9.32
CA LEU A 170 53.54 -11.23 -8.61
C LEU A 170 53.29 -12.59 -7.94
N MET A 171 52.06 -12.92 -7.65
CA MET A 171 51.62 -14.18 -6.99
C MET A 171 50.35 -14.73 -7.66
N PRO A 172 50.46 -15.25 -8.89
CA PRO A 172 49.27 -15.67 -9.67
C PRO A 172 48.51 -16.85 -9.04
N ASP A 173 49.11 -17.59 -8.13
CA ASP A 173 48.49 -18.73 -7.46
C ASP A 173 47.79 -18.33 -6.12
N SER A 174 47.67 -17.04 -5.85
CA SER A 174 47.04 -16.56 -4.61
C SER A 174 45.54 -16.48 -4.72
N ALA A 175 44.82 -17.55 -4.43
CA ALA A 175 43.36 -17.58 -4.39
C ALA A 175 42.75 -16.49 -3.50
N GLN A 176 43.45 -16.16 -2.38
CA GLN A 176 42.99 -15.12 -1.45
C GLN A 176 43.04 -13.72 -2.07
N ALA A 177 44.07 -13.43 -2.91
CA ALA A 177 44.19 -12.15 -3.60
C ALA A 177 43.03 -11.96 -4.61
N TYR A 178 42.74 -12.98 -5.38
CA TYR A 178 41.56 -12.97 -6.30
C TYR A 178 40.25 -12.84 -5.53
N THR A 179 40.08 -13.55 -4.41
CA THR A 179 38.81 -13.42 -3.60
C THR A 179 38.64 -12.00 -3.07
N ASN A 180 39.71 -11.39 -2.54
CA ASN A 180 39.63 -10.04 -2.01
C ASN A 180 39.45 -8.99 -3.11
N LEU A 181 40.14 -9.17 -4.27
CA LEU A 181 39.90 -8.33 -5.46
C LEU A 181 38.42 -8.38 -5.89
N GLY A 182 37.85 -9.58 -5.95
CA GLY A 182 36.43 -9.75 -6.29
C GLY A 182 35.50 -9.01 -5.32
N ASN A 183 35.77 -9.07 -4.04
CA ASN A 183 34.99 -8.32 -3.03
C ASN A 183 35.06 -6.81 -3.24
N VAL A 184 36.26 -6.27 -3.51
CA VAL A 184 36.46 -4.82 -3.74
C VAL A 184 35.80 -4.39 -5.06
N LEU A 185 35.93 -5.19 -6.12
CA LEU A 185 35.28 -4.92 -7.41
C LEU A 185 33.75 -4.92 -7.30
N LYS A 186 33.18 -5.84 -6.51
CA LYS A 186 31.75 -5.84 -6.21
C LYS A 186 31.33 -4.55 -5.49
N ALA A 187 32.09 -4.11 -4.48
CA ALA A 187 31.82 -2.87 -3.76
C ALA A 187 31.88 -1.62 -4.66
N LEU A 188 32.70 -1.66 -5.73
CA LEU A 188 32.77 -0.63 -6.76
C LEU A 188 31.69 -0.75 -7.87
N GLY A 189 30.80 -1.74 -7.79
CA GLY A 189 29.80 -2.00 -8.81
C GLY A 189 30.34 -2.66 -10.10
N GLN A 190 31.61 -3.06 -10.13
CA GLN A 190 32.26 -3.74 -11.28
C GLN A 190 31.98 -5.25 -11.20
N LEU A 191 30.71 -5.61 -11.40
CA LEU A 191 30.21 -6.94 -11.09
C LEU A 191 30.81 -8.05 -11.96
N ASP A 192 30.97 -7.81 -13.28
CA ASP A 192 31.58 -8.80 -14.19
C ASP A 192 33.00 -9.16 -13.80
N ALA A 193 33.80 -8.14 -13.47
CA ALA A 193 35.16 -8.33 -13.01
C ALA A 193 35.23 -9.03 -11.64
N ALA A 194 34.28 -8.76 -10.76
CA ALA A 194 34.15 -9.44 -9.46
C ALA A 194 33.86 -10.93 -9.64
N VAL A 195 32.88 -11.29 -10.48
CA VAL A 195 32.55 -12.69 -10.78
C VAL A 195 33.73 -13.41 -11.39
N THR A 196 34.43 -12.78 -12.35
CA THR A 196 35.65 -13.36 -12.97
C THR A 196 36.71 -13.60 -11.93
N SER A 197 36.98 -12.65 -11.03
CA SER A 197 37.97 -12.79 -9.95
C SER A 197 37.63 -13.94 -9.00
N HIS A 198 36.37 -14.04 -8.57
CA HIS A 198 35.93 -15.15 -7.70
C HIS A 198 36.03 -16.52 -8.40
N ARG A 199 35.73 -16.61 -9.72
CA ARG A 199 35.90 -17.84 -10.49
C ARG A 199 37.38 -18.23 -10.58
N GLN A 200 38.31 -17.29 -10.77
CA GLN A 200 39.74 -17.54 -10.74
C GLN A 200 40.19 -18.05 -9.38
N ALA A 201 39.72 -17.42 -8.31
CA ALA A 201 40.00 -17.88 -6.96
C ALA A 201 39.53 -19.35 -6.72
N LEU A 202 38.37 -19.73 -7.24
CA LEU A 202 37.85 -21.09 -7.13
C LEU A 202 38.57 -22.11 -8.01
N GLN A 203 39.12 -21.69 -9.16
CA GLN A 203 40.03 -22.55 -9.94
C GLN A 203 41.30 -22.92 -9.14
N LEU A 204 41.82 -21.97 -8.36
CA LEU A 204 43.00 -22.20 -7.54
C LEU A 204 42.67 -22.95 -6.23
N GLN A 205 41.50 -22.68 -5.65
CA GLN A 205 41.04 -23.29 -4.40
C GLN A 205 39.57 -23.69 -4.51
N PRO A 206 39.25 -24.89 -5.08
CA PRO A 206 37.90 -25.33 -5.30
C PRO A 206 37.05 -25.55 -4.06
N ASN A 207 37.63 -25.74 -2.90
CA ASN A 207 36.93 -26.06 -1.64
C ASN A 207 36.79 -24.84 -0.72
N SER A 208 36.65 -23.63 -1.28
CA SER A 208 36.47 -22.41 -0.51
C SER A 208 35.01 -22.01 -0.39
N ALA A 209 34.35 -22.38 0.69
CA ALA A 209 32.95 -21.99 0.96
C ALA A 209 32.80 -20.45 0.96
N GLN A 210 33.78 -19.71 1.50
CA GLN A 210 33.77 -18.25 1.51
C GLN A 210 33.75 -17.64 0.10
N THR A 211 34.56 -18.19 -0.79
CA THR A 211 34.64 -17.68 -2.18
C THR A 211 33.39 -18.01 -2.97
N TYR A 212 32.78 -19.19 -2.80
CA TYR A 212 31.46 -19.50 -3.36
C TYR A 212 30.36 -18.57 -2.86
N TYR A 213 30.34 -18.29 -1.55
CA TYR A 213 29.41 -17.33 -0.97
C TYR A 213 29.56 -15.93 -1.58
N ASN A 214 30.82 -15.45 -1.73
CA ASN A 214 31.11 -14.17 -2.33
C ASN A 214 30.73 -14.13 -3.83
N LEU A 215 30.97 -15.23 -4.55
CA LEU A 215 30.53 -15.39 -5.93
C LEU A 215 29.02 -15.33 -6.04
N GLY A 216 28.29 -16.03 -5.18
CA GLY A 216 26.84 -15.97 -5.11
C GLY A 216 26.32 -14.54 -4.89
N ASN A 217 26.94 -13.81 -3.94
CA ASN A 217 26.62 -12.41 -3.69
C ASN A 217 26.88 -11.49 -4.89
N ALA A 218 27.93 -11.74 -5.67
CA ALA A 218 28.22 -10.97 -6.88
C ALA A 218 27.24 -11.28 -8.02
N LEU A 219 26.88 -12.55 -8.17
CA LEU A 219 25.88 -13.01 -9.16
C LEU A 219 24.47 -12.52 -8.82
N THR A 220 24.10 -12.51 -7.54
CA THR A 220 22.81 -11.92 -7.09
C THR A 220 22.74 -10.44 -7.42
N ALA A 221 23.85 -9.70 -7.24
CA ALA A 221 23.93 -8.28 -7.61
C ALA A 221 23.85 -8.05 -9.15
N GLN A 222 24.14 -9.08 -9.97
CA GLN A 222 23.95 -9.10 -11.41
C GLN A 222 22.55 -9.62 -11.83
N GLU A 223 21.70 -9.96 -10.88
CA GLU A 223 20.39 -10.59 -11.10
C GLU A 223 20.48 -11.97 -11.81
N GLN A 224 21.65 -12.63 -11.75
CA GLN A 224 21.86 -13.98 -12.29
C GLN A 224 21.51 -15.02 -11.24
N TYR A 225 20.22 -15.12 -10.90
CA TYR A 225 19.74 -15.86 -9.74
C TYR A 225 19.98 -17.39 -9.82
N GLU A 226 19.91 -18.01 -11.02
CA GLU A 226 20.21 -19.45 -11.17
C GLU A 226 21.67 -19.75 -10.82
N SER A 227 22.60 -18.92 -11.35
CA SER A 227 24.03 -19.06 -11.07
C SER A 227 24.36 -18.74 -9.61
N ALA A 228 23.66 -17.77 -9.03
CA ALA A 228 23.82 -17.42 -7.62
C ALA A 228 23.36 -18.55 -6.71
N ALA A 229 22.18 -19.15 -6.98
CA ALA A 229 21.68 -20.30 -6.23
C ALA A 229 22.66 -21.48 -6.26
N ALA A 230 23.20 -21.81 -7.44
CA ALA A 230 24.21 -22.85 -7.56
C ALA A 230 25.47 -22.54 -6.73
N ALA A 231 25.93 -21.29 -6.69
CA ALA A 231 27.06 -20.90 -5.86
C ALA A 231 26.78 -21.01 -4.36
N TYR A 232 25.58 -20.60 -3.91
CA TYR A 232 25.17 -20.78 -2.51
C TYR A 232 24.98 -22.24 -2.13
N GLN A 233 24.46 -23.07 -3.02
CA GLN A 233 24.35 -24.52 -2.80
C GLN A 233 25.75 -25.13 -2.61
N GLN A 234 26.75 -24.75 -3.41
CA GLN A 234 28.15 -25.16 -3.21
C GLN A 234 28.70 -24.65 -1.88
N THR A 235 28.34 -23.44 -1.48
CA THR A 235 28.71 -22.93 -0.14
C THR A 235 28.19 -23.83 0.96
N LEU A 236 26.92 -24.25 0.87
CA LEU A 236 26.24 -25.08 1.87
C LEU A 236 26.67 -26.54 1.85
N GLN A 237 27.11 -27.07 0.69
CA GLN A 237 27.75 -28.38 0.62
C GLN A 237 29.08 -28.43 1.40
N LEU A 238 29.85 -27.34 1.34
CA LEU A 238 31.12 -27.22 2.05
C LEU A 238 30.94 -26.81 3.52
N LYS A 239 29.89 -26.03 3.83
CA LYS A 239 29.57 -25.52 5.16
C LYS A 239 28.05 -25.47 5.37
N PRO A 240 27.42 -26.59 5.79
CA PRO A 240 25.96 -26.71 5.91
C PRO A 240 25.32 -25.81 6.99
N ASP A 241 26.07 -25.40 7.99
CA ASP A 241 25.65 -24.62 9.16
C ASP A 241 25.80 -23.10 8.97
N TRP A 242 25.77 -22.62 7.71
CA TRP A 242 25.91 -21.19 7.41
C TRP A 242 24.56 -20.54 7.13
N ALA A 243 23.92 -19.97 8.17
CA ALA A 243 22.57 -19.41 8.11
C ALA A 243 22.43 -18.25 7.09
N GLU A 244 23.44 -17.38 6.96
CA GLU A 244 23.40 -16.28 5.99
C GLU A 244 23.51 -16.79 4.54
N ALA A 245 24.20 -17.91 4.30
CA ALA A 245 24.23 -18.52 2.98
C ALA A 245 22.87 -19.18 2.63
N GLN A 246 22.20 -19.78 3.61
CA GLN A 246 20.82 -20.27 3.43
C GLN A 246 19.85 -19.14 3.15
N LEU A 247 19.93 -18.04 3.87
CA LEU A 247 19.11 -16.85 3.60
C LEU A 247 19.31 -16.36 2.17
N ASN A 248 20.57 -16.20 1.72
CA ASN A 248 20.84 -15.67 0.38
C ASN A 248 20.44 -16.67 -0.73
N LEU A 249 20.57 -17.99 -0.48
CA LEU A 249 20.03 -19.02 -1.37
C LEU A 249 18.52 -18.86 -1.50
N ALA A 250 17.81 -18.70 -0.39
CA ALA A 250 16.37 -18.57 -0.40
C ALA A 250 15.93 -17.29 -1.14
N VAL A 251 16.65 -16.17 -0.98
CA VAL A 251 16.37 -14.92 -1.74
C VAL A 251 16.53 -15.16 -3.25
N ALA A 252 17.55 -15.89 -3.68
CA ALA A 252 17.74 -16.24 -5.08
C ALA A 252 16.61 -17.18 -5.59
N LEU A 253 16.21 -18.16 -4.78
CA LEU A 253 15.10 -19.08 -5.11
C LEU A 253 13.74 -18.35 -5.20
N ILE A 254 13.49 -17.36 -4.33
CA ILE A 254 12.28 -16.51 -4.39
C ILE A 254 12.25 -15.71 -5.70
N ALA A 255 13.40 -15.19 -6.13
CA ALA A 255 13.50 -14.45 -7.40
C ALA A 255 13.28 -15.39 -8.62
N LEU A 256 13.55 -16.67 -8.49
CA LEU A 256 13.29 -17.72 -9.48
C LEU A 256 11.90 -18.33 -9.37
N GLU A 257 11.06 -17.81 -8.48
CA GLU A 257 9.71 -18.33 -8.17
C GLU A 257 9.69 -19.79 -7.66
N ASN A 258 10.83 -20.32 -7.18
CA ASN A 258 10.91 -21.64 -6.56
C ASN A 258 10.57 -21.52 -5.05
N PHE A 259 9.29 -21.33 -4.75
CA PHE A 259 8.81 -20.98 -3.40
C PHE A 259 8.91 -22.15 -2.41
N GLU A 260 8.72 -23.39 -2.86
CA GLU A 260 8.77 -24.57 -1.97
C GLU A 260 10.18 -24.83 -1.43
N GLU A 261 11.20 -24.77 -2.30
CA GLU A 261 12.59 -24.93 -1.87
C GLU A 261 13.06 -23.75 -1.02
N ALA A 262 12.65 -22.51 -1.39
CA ALA A 262 12.96 -21.32 -0.62
C ALA A 262 12.43 -21.40 0.82
N GLU A 263 11.22 -21.90 1.00
CA GLU A 263 10.61 -22.10 2.32
C GLU A 263 11.41 -23.09 3.17
N GLN A 264 11.79 -24.24 2.59
CA GLN A 264 12.59 -25.25 3.31
C GLN A 264 13.93 -24.68 3.77
N VAL A 265 14.61 -23.96 2.89
CA VAL A 265 15.91 -23.34 3.18
C VAL A 265 15.79 -22.24 4.25
N LEU A 266 14.73 -21.41 4.19
CA LEU A 266 14.48 -20.38 5.22
C LEU A 266 14.17 -21.01 6.58
N LYS A 267 13.38 -22.10 6.63
CA LYS A 267 13.14 -22.83 7.88
C LYS A 267 14.45 -23.36 8.49
N GLN A 268 15.39 -23.82 7.68
CA GLN A 268 16.71 -24.21 8.17
C GLN A 268 17.51 -23.01 8.68
N ALA A 269 17.47 -21.88 7.96
CA ALA A 269 18.19 -20.66 8.35
C ALA A 269 17.75 -20.14 9.74
N VAL A 270 16.44 -20.09 10.00
CA VAL A 270 15.90 -19.64 11.29
C VAL A 270 16.17 -20.61 12.44
N VAL A 271 16.29 -21.91 12.14
CA VAL A 271 16.68 -22.91 13.14
C VAL A 271 18.16 -22.77 13.51
N LEU A 272 19.02 -22.53 12.53
CA LEU A 272 20.46 -22.34 12.77
C LEU A 272 20.77 -21.03 13.48
N LYS A 273 20.02 -19.98 13.16
CA LYS A 273 20.22 -18.64 13.70
C LYS A 273 18.89 -17.96 13.94
N SER A 274 18.34 -18.15 15.15
CA SER A 274 17.01 -17.68 15.55
C SER A 274 16.88 -16.15 15.68
N ASP A 275 17.97 -15.42 15.62
CA ASP A 275 18.03 -13.95 15.63
C ASP A 275 18.23 -13.35 14.23
N LEU A 276 18.17 -14.16 13.16
CA LEU A 276 18.31 -13.70 11.78
C LEU A 276 16.98 -13.09 11.27
N THR A 277 16.77 -11.83 11.61
CA THR A 277 15.53 -11.10 11.31
C THR A 277 15.10 -11.20 9.84
N LEU A 278 16.06 -11.05 8.90
CA LEU A 278 15.74 -11.14 7.47
C LEU A 278 15.22 -12.52 7.05
N ALA A 279 15.76 -13.61 7.64
CA ALA A 279 15.25 -14.95 7.32
C ALA A 279 13.80 -15.13 7.82
N HIS A 280 13.51 -14.71 9.04
CA HIS A 280 12.14 -14.70 9.55
C HIS A 280 11.22 -13.84 8.68
N PHE A 281 11.68 -12.67 8.25
CA PHE A 281 10.88 -11.74 7.43
C PHE A 281 10.56 -12.34 6.05
N HIS A 282 11.56 -12.90 5.34
CA HIS A 282 11.34 -13.53 4.05
C HIS A 282 10.45 -14.78 4.17
N LEU A 283 10.63 -15.59 5.22
CA LEU A 283 9.77 -16.74 5.48
C LEU A 283 8.33 -16.32 5.71
N ALA A 284 8.11 -15.27 6.51
CA ALA A 284 6.78 -14.76 6.76
C ALA A 284 6.11 -14.22 5.50
N LYS A 285 6.85 -13.47 4.66
CA LYS A 285 6.33 -12.98 3.38
C LYS A 285 5.93 -14.11 2.43
N LEU A 286 6.72 -15.17 2.40
CA LEU A 286 6.44 -16.35 1.58
C LEU A 286 5.18 -17.06 2.08
N LEU A 287 5.06 -17.30 3.37
CA LEU A 287 3.88 -17.90 4.00
C LEU A 287 2.61 -17.04 3.79
N GLN A 288 2.70 -15.71 3.85
CA GLN A 288 1.59 -14.81 3.52
C GLN A 288 1.13 -15.01 2.06
N LYS A 289 2.08 -15.13 1.12
CA LYS A 289 1.77 -15.37 -0.30
C LYS A 289 1.07 -16.72 -0.51
N GLN A 290 1.38 -17.72 0.30
CA GLN A 290 0.75 -19.06 0.29
C GLN A 290 -0.60 -19.11 1.05
N GLY A 291 -0.98 -18.02 1.73
CA GLY A 291 -2.21 -17.94 2.53
C GLY A 291 -2.06 -18.40 3.98
N ASP A 292 -0.90 -18.91 4.41
CA ASP A 292 -0.65 -19.27 5.82
C ASP A 292 -0.26 -18.03 6.64
N THR A 293 -1.24 -17.15 6.84
CA THR A 293 -1.08 -15.91 7.61
C THR A 293 -0.84 -16.18 9.10
N SER A 294 -1.26 -17.33 9.60
CA SER A 294 -1.10 -17.70 11.01
C SER A 294 0.36 -17.99 11.37
N THR A 295 1.04 -18.81 10.54
CA THR A 295 2.47 -19.11 10.74
C THR A 295 3.33 -17.87 10.40
N ALA A 296 2.93 -17.10 9.39
CA ALA A 296 3.61 -15.84 9.05
C ALA A 296 3.61 -14.85 10.21
N GLU A 297 2.50 -14.72 10.95
CA GLU A 297 2.41 -13.88 12.14
C GLU A 297 3.45 -14.25 13.21
N VAL A 298 3.66 -15.54 13.47
CA VAL A 298 4.63 -16.00 14.47
C VAL A 298 6.04 -15.48 14.13
N HIS A 299 6.44 -15.60 12.86
CA HIS A 299 7.75 -15.13 12.39
C HIS A 299 7.84 -13.60 12.40
N LEU A 300 6.76 -12.88 12.04
CA LEU A 300 6.72 -11.40 12.10
C LEU A 300 6.80 -10.87 13.53
N ARG A 301 6.18 -11.55 14.50
CA ARG A 301 6.35 -11.22 15.91
C ARG A 301 7.79 -11.38 16.38
N GLN A 302 8.48 -12.41 15.90
CA GLN A 302 9.89 -12.59 16.17
C GLN A 302 10.73 -11.46 15.54
N CYS A 303 10.45 -11.09 14.29
CA CYS A 303 11.09 -9.91 13.65
C CYS A 303 10.88 -8.64 14.48
N TRP A 304 9.64 -8.39 14.93
CA TRP A 304 9.32 -7.23 15.73
C TRP A 304 10.03 -7.20 17.10
N GLN A 305 10.21 -8.35 17.74
CA GLN A 305 10.98 -8.44 18.98
C GLN A 305 12.46 -8.11 18.78
N LEU A 306 13.02 -8.49 17.61
CA LEU A 306 14.42 -8.26 17.27
C LEU A 306 14.66 -6.82 16.79
N GLN A 307 13.73 -6.26 16.03
CA GLN A 307 13.82 -4.93 15.42
C GLN A 307 12.48 -4.18 15.52
N PRO A 308 12.14 -3.67 16.71
CA PRO A 308 10.81 -3.09 16.97
C PRO A 308 10.55 -1.75 16.29
N ASP A 309 11.55 -1.09 15.74
CA ASP A 309 11.43 0.23 15.10
C ASP A 309 11.48 0.16 13.56
N GLU A 310 11.57 -1.05 12.96
CA GLU A 310 11.65 -1.21 11.50
C GLU A 310 10.25 -1.12 10.85
N PRO A 311 9.96 -0.09 10.01
CA PRO A 311 8.64 0.13 9.44
C PRO A 311 8.10 -1.05 8.62
N LYS A 312 8.95 -1.72 7.84
CA LYS A 312 8.55 -2.87 7.01
C LYS A 312 8.04 -4.05 7.83
N ILE A 313 8.59 -4.23 9.04
CA ILE A 313 8.15 -5.28 9.97
C ILE A 313 6.79 -4.92 10.54
N TRP A 314 6.55 -3.65 10.90
CA TRP A 314 5.24 -3.17 11.34
C TRP A 314 4.18 -3.41 10.27
N GLU A 315 4.42 -2.95 9.05
CA GLU A 315 3.49 -3.12 7.94
C GLU A 315 3.10 -4.59 7.74
N ALA A 316 4.09 -5.47 7.68
CA ALA A 316 3.84 -6.89 7.46
C ALA A 316 3.08 -7.54 8.63
N LEU A 317 3.44 -7.21 9.89
CA LEU A 317 2.78 -7.76 11.08
C LEU A 317 1.35 -7.24 11.21
N LEU A 318 1.14 -5.94 11.02
CA LEU A 318 -0.19 -5.35 11.09
C LEU A 318 -1.09 -5.88 9.97
N LEU A 319 -0.57 -6.04 8.75
CA LEU A 319 -1.30 -6.67 7.65
C LEU A 319 -1.70 -8.11 8.01
N ALA A 320 -0.78 -8.91 8.58
CA ALA A 320 -1.08 -10.28 8.99
C ALA A 320 -2.15 -10.35 10.08
N LEU A 321 -2.14 -9.42 11.02
CA LEU A 321 -3.16 -9.32 12.08
C LEU A 321 -4.52 -8.85 11.52
N GLN A 322 -4.51 -7.90 10.59
CA GLN A 322 -5.71 -7.38 9.94
C GLN A 322 -6.41 -8.44 9.08
N THR A 323 -5.66 -9.19 8.27
CA THR A 323 -6.22 -10.28 7.44
C THR A 323 -6.85 -11.38 8.27
N GLN A 324 -6.39 -11.55 9.51
CA GLN A 324 -6.99 -12.48 10.48
C GLN A 324 -8.12 -11.85 11.32
N GLY A 325 -8.46 -10.56 11.09
CA GLY A 325 -9.46 -9.84 11.91
C GLY A 325 -9.01 -9.48 13.32
N LYS A 326 -7.72 -9.65 13.66
CA LYS A 326 -7.14 -9.44 15.00
C LYS A 326 -6.83 -7.96 15.30
N TYR A 327 -7.75 -7.05 14.97
CA TYR A 327 -7.53 -5.60 15.15
C TYR A 327 -7.24 -5.20 16.59
N SER A 328 -7.98 -5.78 17.55
CA SER A 328 -7.79 -5.48 18.98
C SER A 328 -6.38 -5.85 19.46
N GLU A 329 -5.83 -6.93 18.94
CA GLU A 329 -4.48 -7.38 19.26
C GLU A 329 -3.40 -6.48 18.65
N ALA A 330 -3.58 -6.05 17.39
CA ALA A 330 -2.72 -5.09 16.73
C ALA A 330 -2.66 -3.75 17.49
N ILE A 331 -3.81 -3.25 17.93
CA ILE A 331 -3.92 -2.04 18.75
C ILE A 331 -3.21 -2.22 20.10
N ALA A 332 -3.46 -3.34 20.79
CA ALA A 332 -2.84 -3.61 22.09
C ALA A 332 -1.30 -3.71 21.98
N LEU A 333 -0.80 -4.30 20.91
CA LEU A 333 0.63 -4.40 20.62
C LEU A 333 1.28 -3.00 20.51
N LEU A 334 0.70 -2.13 19.69
CA LEU A 334 1.16 -0.76 19.48
C LEU A 334 1.06 0.09 20.76
N GLN A 335 -0.07 -0.02 21.48
CA GLN A 335 -0.25 0.68 22.76
C GLN A 335 0.77 0.25 23.81
N ASN A 336 1.10 -1.05 23.89
CA ASN A 336 2.13 -1.53 24.80
C ASN A 336 3.53 -1.07 24.40
N HIS A 337 3.82 -0.97 23.11
CA HIS A 337 5.06 -0.38 22.62
C HIS A 337 5.16 1.10 23.02
N LEU A 338 4.10 1.89 22.77
CA LEU A 338 4.04 3.31 23.11
C LEU A 338 4.12 3.61 24.60
N LYS A 339 3.66 2.71 25.49
CA LYS A 339 3.88 2.85 26.96
C LYS A 339 5.36 2.86 27.34
N ARG A 340 6.21 2.20 26.54
CA ARG A 340 7.68 2.12 26.78
C ARG A 340 8.43 3.18 25.98
N HIS A 341 7.92 3.54 24.81
CA HIS A 341 8.53 4.44 23.83
C HIS A 341 7.48 5.44 23.31
N PRO A 342 7.04 6.41 24.14
CA PRO A 342 5.96 7.34 23.81
C PRO A 342 6.33 8.34 22.70
N ASP A 343 7.62 8.47 22.38
CA ASP A 343 8.21 9.36 21.40
C ASP A 343 8.36 8.74 20.00
N ARG A 344 7.72 7.60 19.74
CA ARG A 344 7.81 6.90 18.45
C ARG A 344 6.71 7.33 17.50
N ALA A 345 7.01 8.31 16.64
CA ALA A 345 6.08 8.84 15.64
C ALA A 345 5.46 7.73 14.77
N ILE A 346 6.26 6.75 14.34
CA ILE A 346 5.80 5.65 13.49
C ILE A 346 4.76 4.76 14.18
N ALA A 347 4.88 4.52 15.48
CA ALA A 347 3.91 3.70 16.21
C ALA A 347 2.57 4.44 16.38
N HIS A 348 2.60 5.75 16.62
CA HIS A 348 1.40 6.59 16.60
C HIS A 348 0.75 6.63 15.22
N TYR A 349 1.53 6.73 14.14
CA TYR A 349 1.04 6.66 12.77
C TYR A 349 0.30 5.35 12.48
N TYR A 350 0.89 4.19 12.81
CA TYR A 350 0.22 2.91 12.59
C TYR A 350 -1.03 2.74 13.45
N LEU A 351 -1.01 3.20 14.70
CA LEU A 351 -2.19 3.17 15.56
C LEU A 351 -3.33 4.03 14.99
N GLY A 352 -3.00 5.23 14.50
CA GLY A 352 -3.95 6.08 13.80
C GLY A 352 -4.51 5.44 12.53
N THR A 353 -3.67 4.75 11.75
CA THR A 353 -4.09 4.01 10.56
C THR A 353 -5.04 2.85 10.90
N LEU A 354 -4.76 2.09 11.97
CA LEU A 354 -5.67 1.04 12.45
C LEU A 354 -7.03 1.60 12.87
N TYR A 355 -7.05 2.73 13.58
CA TYR A 355 -8.29 3.38 13.95
C TYR A 355 -9.07 3.92 12.75
N ASN A 356 -8.39 4.41 11.71
CA ASN A 356 -9.02 4.77 10.43
C ASN A 356 -9.72 3.56 9.79
N ASN A 357 -9.06 2.42 9.73
CA ASN A 357 -9.62 1.18 9.15
C ASN A 357 -10.84 0.67 9.94
N LEU A 358 -10.88 0.93 11.24
CA LEU A 358 -12.01 0.59 12.11
C LEU A 358 -13.14 1.65 12.10
N GLY A 359 -12.98 2.76 11.37
CA GLY A 359 -13.94 3.87 11.37
C GLY A 359 -13.95 4.70 12.68
N ARG A 360 -12.93 4.53 13.53
CA ARG A 360 -12.76 5.25 14.80
C ARG A 360 -11.96 6.54 14.57
N TYR A 361 -12.57 7.47 13.86
CA TYR A 361 -11.87 8.64 13.31
C TYR A 361 -11.34 9.61 14.36
N LEU A 362 -12.03 9.77 15.50
CA LEU A 362 -11.55 10.66 16.57
C LEU A 362 -10.25 10.17 17.20
N GLU A 363 -10.15 8.87 17.45
CA GLU A 363 -8.93 8.25 17.98
C GLU A 363 -7.82 8.27 16.90
N ALA A 364 -8.19 8.06 15.63
CA ALA A 364 -7.24 8.17 14.52
C ALA A 364 -6.64 9.58 14.44
N ILE A 365 -7.47 10.62 14.50
CA ILE A 365 -7.04 12.03 14.50
C ILE A 365 -6.05 12.28 15.65
N SER A 366 -6.40 11.87 16.88
CA SER A 366 -5.55 12.08 18.06
C SER A 366 -4.15 11.46 17.87
N HIS A 367 -4.07 10.21 17.42
CA HIS A 367 -2.79 9.54 17.25
C HIS A 367 -2.00 10.05 16.05
N LEU A 368 -2.67 10.39 14.95
CA LEU A 368 -1.98 10.98 13.78
C LEU A 368 -1.43 12.38 14.09
N GLN A 369 -2.13 13.18 14.88
CA GLN A 369 -1.62 14.47 15.38
C GLN A 369 -0.39 14.26 16.24
N GLN A 370 -0.40 13.29 17.18
CA GLN A 370 0.78 12.95 17.99
C GLN A 370 1.96 12.48 17.12
N ALA A 371 1.70 11.70 16.08
CA ALA A 371 2.74 11.30 15.13
C ALA A 371 3.38 12.50 14.44
N LEU A 372 2.57 13.50 14.06
CA LEU A 372 3.01 14.71 13.37
C LEU A 372 3.64 15.76 14.31
N GLU A 373 3.29 15.77 15.59
CA GLU A 373 4.01 16.54 16.62
C GLU A 373 5.45 16.02 16.80
N LEU A 374 5.63 14.69 16.69
CA LEU A 374 6.95 14.05 16.81
C LEU A 374 7.76 14.11 15.51
N ASP A 375 7.12 13.95 14.37
CA ASP A 375 7.72 14.07 13.04
C ASP A 375 6.79 14.82 12.08
N PRO A 376 6.95 16.13 11.93
CA PRO A 376 6.12 16.97 11.06
C PRO A 376 6.26 16.70 9.56
N ASN A 377 7.27 15.90 9.15
CA ASN A 377 7.56 15.63 7.74
C ASN A 377 7.05 14.25 7.27
N LEU A 378 6.25 13.56 8.06
CA LEU A 378 5.59 12.31 7.67
C LEU A 378 4.41 12.59 6.71
N ALA A 379 4.70 12.68 5.41
CA ALA A 379 3.67 12.94 4.37
C ALA A 379 2.49 11.98 4.47
N ILE A 380 2.75 10.67 4.69
CA ILE A 380 1.70 9.66 4.78
C ILE A 380 0.84 9.82 6.04
N ALA A 381 1.39 10.35 7.14
CA ALA A 381 0.61 10.65 8.34
C ALA A 381 -0.32 11.86 8.12
N HIS A 382 0.16 12.91 7.43
CA HIS A 382 -0.68 14.02 6.99
C HIS A 382 -1.83 13.55 6.08
N ASN A 383 -1.55 12.67 5.10
CA ASN A 383 -2.58 12.09 4.26
C ASN A 383 -3.64 11.30 5.06
N ASN A 384 -3.21 10.45 6.01
CA ASN A 384 -4.13 9.66 6.82
C ASN A 384 -4.90 10.52 7.83
N LEU A 385 -4.30 11.60 8.33
CA LEU A 385 -4.99 12.61 9.13
C LEU A 385 -6.05 13.33 8.29
N GLY A 386 -5.69 13.72 7.06
CA GLY A 386 -6.63 14.31 6.09
C GLY A 386 -7.84 13.41 5.88
N TYR A 387 -7.61 12.12 5.62
CA TYR A 387 -8.68 11.13 5.48
C TYR A 387 -9.57 11.04 6.74
N ALA A 388 -8.97 10.93 7.93
CA ALA A 388 -9.70 10.86 9.19
C ALA A 388 -10.57 12.11 9.45
N LEU A 389 -10.02 13.30 9.20
CA LEU A 389 -10.74 14.57 9.32
C LEU A 389 -11.93 14.64 8.36
N ILE A 390 -11.74 14.24 7.09
CA ILE A 390 -12.79 14.20 6.07
C ILE A 390 -13.93 13.27 6.52
N GLN A 391 -13.60 12.06 6.98
CA GLN A 391 -14.60 11.11 7.44
C GLN A 391 -15.33 11.59 8.70
N ASN A 392 -14.64 12.35 9.56
CA ASN A 392 -15.23 12.98 10.75
C ASN A 392 -16.01 14.26 10.45
N GLY A 393 -16.12 14.68 9.18
CA GLY A 393 -16.91 15.86 8.77
C GLY A 393 -16.15 17.19 8.77
N GLN A 394 -14.87 17.19 9.08
CA GLN A 394 -13.99 18.38 9.11
C GLN A 394 -13.29 18.52 7.75
N LEU A 395 -14.07 18.86 6.72
CA LEU A 395 -13.60 18.83 5.33
C LEU A 395 -12.44 19.80 5.08
N SER A 396 -12.53 21.02 5.57
CA SER A 396 -11.51 22.07 5.35
C SER A 396 -10.19 21.69 6.00
N ALA A 397 -10.20 21.26 7.26
CA ALA A 397 -9.01 20.77 7.94
C ALA A 397 -8.41 19.54 7.27
N GLY A 398 -9.27 18.67 6.70
CA GLY A 398 -8.84 17.52 5.92
C GLY A 398 -8.11 17.92 4.63
N ILE A 399 -8.61 18.94 3.92
CA ILE A 399 -7.96 19.52 2.72
C ILE A 399 -6.58 20.07 3.09
N ASP A 400 -6.47 20.84 4.17
CA ASP A 400 -5.21 21.44 4.62
C ASP A 400 -4.17 20.35 4.94
N SER A 401 -4.61 19.25 5.58
CA SER A 401 -3.74 18.11 5.87
C SER A 401 -3.27 17.42 4.59
N CYS A 402 -4.15 17.20 3.61
CA CYS A 402 -3.78 16.62 2.31
C CYS A 402 -2.82 17.55 1.54
N LEU A 403 -3.04 18.86 1.55
CA LEU A 403 -2.12 19.84 0.94
C LEU A 403 -0.73 19.74 1.58
N ARG A 404 -0.66 19.63 2.91
CA ARG A 404 0.62 19.47 3.59
C ARG A 404 1.33 18.16 3.19
N ALA A 405 0.59 17.06 3.02
CA ALA A 405 1.13 15.81 2.50
C ALA A 405 1.73 15.98 1.09
N ILE A 406 1.03 16.72 0.22
CA ILE A 406 1.45 17.02 -1.16
C ILE A 406 2.70 17.91 -1.19
N GLU A 407 2.77 18.93 -0.33
CA GLU A 407 3.95 19.79 -0.21
C GLU A 407 5.21 19.00 0.16
N ILE A 408 5.08 18.04 1.08
CA ILE A 408 6.19 17.19 1.52
C ILE A 408 6.54 16.15 0.44
N GLN A 409 5.52 15.51 -0.14
CA GLN A 409 5.67 14.46 -1.14
C GLN A 409 4.74 14.68 -2.33
N PRO A 410 5.17 15.43 -3.37
CA PRO A 410 4.32 15.77 -4.52
C PRO A 410 3.82 14.59 -5.37
N ASN A 411 4.41 13.40 -5.22
CA ASN A 411 4.02 12.20 -5.95
C ASN A 411 3.09 11.28 -5.15
N LEU A 412 2.47 11.75 -4.07
CA LEU A 412 1.57 10.94 -3.25
C LEU A 412 0.15 10.98 -3.83
N ALA A 413 -0.16 10.07 -4.76
CA ALA A 413 -1.46 9.99 -5.45
C ALA A 413 -2.66 9.95 -4.48
N MET A 414 -2.54 9.23 -3.35
CA MET A 414 -3.59 9.13 -2.34
C MET A 414 -3.94 10.48 -1.70
N ALA A 415 -2.98 11.40 -1.57
CA ALA A 415 -3.24 12.72 -0.99
C ALA A 415 -4.09 13.58 -1.93
N TYR A 416 -3.82 13.55 -3.23
CA TYR A 416 -4.69 14.19 -4.23
C TYR A 416 -6.07 13.56 -4.27
N LEU A 417 -6.17 12.21 -4.18
CA LEU A 417 -7.46 11.53 -4.11
C LEU A 417 -8.28 12.02 -2.90
N ASN A 418 -7.70 12.02 -1.70
CA ASN A 418 -8.39 12.43 -0.48
C ASN A 418 -8.77 13.92 -0.53
N GLN A 419 -7.88 14.78 -1.04
CA GLN A 419 -8.20 16.19 -1.29
C GLN A 419 -9.38 16.33 -2.25
N GLY A 420 -9.36 15.59 -3.37
CA GLY A 420 -10.47 15.58 -4.35
C GLY A 420 -11.79 15.12 -3.73
N LEU A 421 -11.78 14.09 -2.89
CA LEU A 421 -12.97 13.64 -2.16
C LEU A 421 -13.52 14.73 -1.22
N ALA A 422 -12.66 15.43 -0.49
CA ALA A 422 -13.08 16.52 0.39
C ALA A 422 -13.67 17.69 -0.40
N LEU A 423 -13.01 18.11 -1.47
CA LEU A 423 -13.48 19.16 -2.38
C LEU A 423 -14.82 18.78 -3.02
N ASN A 424 -14.98 17.54 -3.48
CA ASN A 424 -16.24 17.04 -3.99
C ASN A 424 -17.35 17.10 -2.93
N ASN A 425 -17.06 16.70 -1.69
CA ASN A 425 -18.00 16.77 -0.57
C ASN A 425 -18.36 18.23 -0.19
N GLN A 426 -17.49 19.20 -0.45
CA GLN A 426 -17.78 20.64 -0.33
C GLN A 426 -18.58 21.20 -1.51
N GLY A 427 -18.85 20.40 -2.56
CA GLY A 427 -19.49 20.86 -3.81
C GLY A 427 -18.54 21.68 -4.71
N ARG A 428 -17.22 21.58 -4.53
CA ARG A 428 -16.17 22.19 -5.36
C ARG A 428 -15.76 21.19 -6.47
N VAL A 429 -16.73 20.82 -7.29
CA VAL A 429 -16.59 19.73 -8.26
C VAL A 429 -15.48 19.94 -9.28
N PRO A 430 -15.31 21.14 -9.91
CA PRO A 430 -14.20 21.35 -10.85
C PRO A 430 -12.83 21.14 -10.23
N GLU A 431 -12.63 21.60 -9.00
CA GLU A 431 -11.37 21.42 -8.27
C GLU A 431 -11.15 19.95 -7.86
N ALA A 432 -12.21 19.24 -7.50
CA ALA A 432 -12.15 17.81 -7.23
C ALA A 432 -11.73 17.01 -8.47
N ILE A 433 -12.29 17.32 -9.64
CA ILE A 433 -11.92 16.72 -10.93
C ILE A 433 -10.43 16.92 -11.22
N ALA A 434 -9.91 18.14 -11.01
CA ALA A 434 -8.48 18.41 -11.18
C ALA A 434 -7.60 17.55 -10.24
N CYS A 435 -8.00 17.38 -8.99
CA CYS A 435 -7.29 16.50 -8.05
C CYS A 435 -7.32 15.03 -8.49
N PHE A 436 -8.46 14.52 -8.97
CA PHE A 436 -8.54 13.14 -9.48
C PHE A 436 -7.72 12.95 -10.76
N GLN A 437 -7.63 13.95 -11.62
CA GLN A 437 -6.75 13.93 -12.79
C GLN A 437 -5.27 13.89 -12.38
N GLU A 438 -4.86 14.66 -11.36
CA GLU A 438 -3.50 14.58 -10.82
C GLU A 438 -3.21 13.23 -10.17
N THR A 439 -4.18 12.63 -9.46
CA THR A 439 -4.06 11.26 -8.96
C THR A 439 -3.68 10.30 -10.09
N LEU A 440 -4.39 10.37 -11.23
CA LEU A 440 -4.18 9.49 -12.38
C LEU A 440 -2.94 9.86 -13.23
N ARG A 441 -2.48 11.09 -13.17
CA ARG A 441 -1.19 11.47 -13.76
C ARG A 441 -0.02 10.80 -13.03
N ILE A 442 -0.13 10.67 -11.70
CA ILE A 442 0.89 10.03 -10.85
C ILE A 442 0.78 8.51 -10.94
N ASP A 443 -0.42 7.97 -10.85
CA ASP A 443 -0.72 6.53 -10.92
C ASP A 443 -1.90 6.28 -11.88
N PRO A 444 -1.63 6.04 -13.17
CA PRO A 444 -2.67 5.87 -14.18
C PRO A 444 -3.59 4.66 -13.95
N ASP A 445 -3.08 3.63 -13.26
CA ASP A 445 -3.81 2.39 -13.00
C ASP A 445 -4.53 2.40 -11.65
N TYR A 446 -4.51 3.53 -10.94
CA TYR A 446 -5.15 3.65 -9.64
C TYR A 446 -6.69 3.66 -9.76
N HIS A 447 -7.28 2.48 -9.67
CA HIS A 447 -8.71 2.25 -9.88
C HIS A 447 -9.63 3.18 -9.04
N PRO A 448 -9.39 3.44 -7.74
CA PRO A 448 -10.21 4.40 -7.00
C PRO A 448 -10.18 5.82 -7.58
N GLY A 449 -9.04 6.27 -8.10
CA GLY A 449 -8.90 7.57 -8.76
C GLY A 449 -9.76 7.65 -10.02
N ASN A 450 -9.71 6.61 -10.86
CA ASN A 450 -10.55 6.50 -12.05
C ASN A 450 -12.05 6.55 -11.71
N SER A 451 -12.50 5.72 -10.76
CA SER A 451 -13.91 5.67 -10.37
C SER A 451 -14.40 7.01 -9.80
N ASN A 452 -13.60 7.70 -8.98
CA ASN A 452 -13.97 9.00 -8.43
C ASN A 452 -14.01 10.09 -9.50
N LEU A 453 -13.08 10.08 -10.47
CA LEU A 453 -13.12 10.99 -11.61
C LEU A 453 -14.40 10.79 -12.43
N LEU A 454 -14.67 9.56 -12.86
CA LEU A 454 -15.86 9.23 -13.65
C LEU A 454 -17.18 9.57 -12.91
N TYR A 455 -17.19 9.36 -11.60
CA TYR A 455 -18.33 9.75 -10.77
C TYR A 455 -18.50 11.26 -10.69
N ALA A 456 -17.40 12.02 -10.48
CA ALA A 456 -17.42 13.47 -10.38
C ALA A 456 -17.86 14.16 -11.68
N LEU A 457 -17.52 13.61 -12.84
CA LEU A 457 -17.94 14.15 -14.14
C LEU A 457 -19.47 14.24 -14.29
N ASN A 458 -20.25 13.37 -13.61
CA ASN A 458 -21.71 13.39 -13.66
C ASN A 458 -22.32 14.60 -12.91
N TYR A 459 -21.57 15.27 -12.06
CA TYR A 459 -22.04 16.45 -11.33
C TYR A 459 -21.77 17.76 -12.07
N SER A 460 -20.79 17.77 -12.97
CA SER A 460 -20.35 19.00 -13.63
C SER A 460 -21.18 19.29 -14.88
N PRO A 461 -21.76 20.49 -15.00
CA PRO A 461 -22.44 20.94 -16.22
C PRO A 461 -21.47 21.27 -17.37
N ASP A 462 -20.16 21.33 -17.11
CA ASP A 462 -19.12 21.71 -18.09
C ASP A 462 -18.80 20.58 -19.06
N TYR A 463 -19.18 19.32 -18.75
CA TYR A 463 -18.93 18.15 -19.57
C TYR A 463 -20.18 17.70 -20.29
N SER A 464 -20.12 17.57 -21.61
CA SER A 464 -21.23 17.03 -22.40
C SER A 464 -21.48 15.55 -22.07
N PRO A 465 -22.73 15.06 -22.28
CA PRO A 465 -23.03 13.63 -22.10
C PRO A 465 -22.11 12.71 -22.90
N ALA A 466 -21.75 13.09 -24.13
CA ALA A 466 -20.82 12.34 -24.98
C ALA A 466 -19.39 12.29 -24.36
N THR A 467 -18.89 13.43 -23.85
CA THR A 467 -17.57 13.50 -23.19
C THR A 467 -17.53 12.60 -21.96
N VAL A 468 -18.59 12.59 -21.14
CA VAL A 468 -18.68 11.72 -19.97
C VAL A 468 -18.71 10.24 -20.38
N ALA A 469 -19.50 9.88 -21.39
CA ALA A 469 -19.55 8.52 -21.91
C ALA A 469 -18.21 8.06 -22.49
N ASP A 470 -17.51 8.94 -23.22
CA ASP A 470 -16.19 8.64 -23.79
C ASP A 470 -15.14 8.42 -22.71
N ALA A 471 -15.16 9.19 -21.63
CA ALA A 471 -14.27 8.96 -20.49
C ALA A 471 -14.46 7.57 -19.86
N HIS A 472 -15.71 7.11 -19.71
CA HIS A 472 -16.01 5.74 -19.24
C HIS A 472 -15.49 4.68 -20.21
N ARG A 473 -15.72 4.85 -21.53
CA ARG A 473 -15.24 3.91 -22.55
C ARG A 473 -13.71 3.84 -22.59
N GLN A 474 -13.02 4.98 -22.47
CA GLN A 474 -11.56 5.02 -22.42
C GLN A 474 -11.02 4.25 -21.23
N TRP A 475 -11.60 4.46 -20.03
CA TRP A 475 -11.24 3.67 -18.86
C TRP A 475 -11.48 2.17 -19.08
N GLY A 476 -12.64 1.78 -19.62
CA GLY A 476 -12.96 0.38 -19.90
C GLY A 476 -11.98 -0.27 -20.89
N GLN A 477 -11.52 0.47 -21.91
CA GLN A 477 -10.49 0.01 -22.84
C GLN A 477 -9.13 -0.15 -22.15
N GLN A 478 -8.74 0.79 -21.29
CA GLN A 478 -7.50 0.73 -20.54
C GLN A 478 -7.46 -0.54 -19.68
N VAL A 479 -8.46 -0.79 -18.84
CA VAL A 479 -8.47 -1.96 -17.94
C VAL A 479 -8.57 -3.28 -18.72
N THR A 480 -9.22 -3.30 -19.89
CA THR A 480 -9.29 -4.48 -20.77
C THR A 480 -7.90 -4.87 -21.29
N SER A 481 -7.05 -3.88 -21.60
CA SER A 481 -5.69 -4.12 -22.07
C SER A 481 -4.78 -4.74 -21.02
N LEU A 482 -5.08 -4.55 -19.74
CA LEU A 482 -4.31 -5.06 -18.60
C LEU A 482 -4.72 -6.49 -18.19
N THR A 483 -5.90 -6.95 -18.61
CA THR A 483 -6.47 -8.24 -18.17
C THR A 483 -6.32 -9.30 -19.27
N GLN A 484 -5.24 -10.09 -19.26
CA GLN A 484 -4.94 -11.10 -20.29
C GLN A 484 -5.60 -12.48 -20.09
N LYS A 485 -6.32 -12.75 -19.02
CA LYS A 485 -6.89 -14.07 -18.73
C LYS A 485 -8.42 -14.07 -18.82
N VAL A 486 -8.95 -14.22 -20.01
CA VAL A 486 -10.32 -14.70 -20.20
C VAL A 486 -10.27 -16.24 -20.20
N LEU A 487 -10.78 -16.88 -19.16
CA LEU A 487 -10.96 -18.33 -19.15
C LEU A 487 -12.09 -18.72 -20.10
N PRO A 488 -12.05 -19.91 -20.72
CA PRO A 488 -13.06 -20.31 -21.68
C PRO A 488 -14.46 -20.33 -21.06
N GLN A 489 -15.39 -19.64 -21.70
CA GLN A 489 -16.81 -19.67 -21.31
C GLN A 489 -17.34 -21.11 -21.34
N LYS A 490 -18.11 -21.47 -20.31
CA LYS A 490 -18.84 -22.75 -20.26
C LYS A 490 -19.81 -22.78 -21.46
N SER A 491 -19.73 -23.79 -22.33
CA SER A 491 -20.70 -23.94 -23.41
C SER A 491 -22.07 -24.29 -22.80
N LEU A 492 -23.02 -23.37 -22.93
CA LEU A 492 -24.37 -23.53 -22.44
C LEU A 492 -25.12 -24.56 -23.31
N SER A 493 -25.72 -25.58 -22.68
CA SER A 493 -26.50 -26.59 -23.40
C SER A 493 -27.95 -26.15 -23.52
N LYS A 494 -28.52 -26.24 -24.75
CA LYS A 494 -29.90 -25.85 -25.06
C LYS A 494 -31.01 -26.69 -24.40
N LEU A 495 -30.65 -27.77 -23.67
CA LEU A 495 -31.61 -28.79 -23.29
C LEU A 495 -32.53 -28.50 -22.08
N ASP A 496 -32.28 -27.43 -21.28
CA ASP A 496 -33.05 -27.15 -20.04
C ASP A 496 -33.42 -25.68 -19.81
N SER A 497 -33.58 -24.87 -20.87
CA SER A 497 -33.71 -23.43 -20.73
C SER A 497 -35.02 -22.92 -20.10
N GLN A 498 -36.09 -23.69 -20.12
CA GLN A 498 -37.41 -23.20 -19.63
C GLN A 498 -37.75 -23.58 -18.19
N SER A 499 -37.18 -24.66 -17.64
CA SER A 499 -37.51 -25.16 -16.30
C SER A 499 -36.39 -24.93 -15.24
N LYS A 500 -35.23 -24.41 -15.67
CA LYS A 500 -34.08 -24.18 -14.75
C LYS A 500 -34.42 -23.05 -13.77
N ILE A 501 -34.20 -23.28 -12.48
CA ILE A 501 -34.11 -22.21 -11.47
C ILE A 501 -32.83 -21.43 -11.75
N LEU A 502 -32.96 -20.12 -12.02
CA LEU A 502 -31.82 -19.26 -12.32
C LEU A 502 -31.05 -18.90 -11.05
N ARG A 503 -29.74 -19.07 -11.08
CA ARG A 503 -28.84 -18.58 -10.02
C ARG A 503 -28.45 -17.15 -10.30
N VAL A 504 -28.98 -16.23 -9.49
CA VAL A 504 -28.73 -14.79 -9.64
C VAL A 504 -27.87 -14.30 -8.49
N GLY A 505 -26.66 -13.85 -8.84
CA GLY A 505 -25.71 -13.27 -7.90
C GLY A 505 -25.83 -11.74 -7.86
N TYR A 506 -25.91 -11.15 -6.69
CA TYR A 506 -25.89 -9.70 -6.45
C TYR A 506 -24.61 -9.35 -5.72
N ILE A 507 -23.84 -8.39 -6.22
CA ILE A 507 -22.63 -7.92 -5.57
C ILE A 507 -22.73 -6.44 -5.19
N SER A 508 -22.40 -6.13 -3.92
CA SER A 508 -22.45 -4.74 -3.43
C SER A 508 -21.55 -4.52 -2.21
N PRO A 509 -20.91 -3.33 -2.11
CA PRO A 509 -20.30 -2.84 -0.86
C PRO A 509 -21.34 -2.26 0.11
N ASP A 510 -22.58 -2.10 -0.35
CA ASP A 510 -23.64 -1.34 0.31
C ASP A 510 -24.69 -2.22 0.99
N PHE A 511 -24.45 -3.53 1.17
CA PHE A 511 -25.32 -4.41 1.95
C PHE A 511 -25.25 -4.12 3.47
N ARG A 512 -25.46 -2.86 3.81
CA ARG A 512 -25.43 -2.26 5.16
C ARG A 512 -26.41 -1.08 5.20
N GLN A 513 -26.41 -0.28 6.27
CA GLN A 513 -27.19 0.96 6.33
C GLN A 513 -26.75 1.92 5.21
N HIS A 514 -27.44 1.82 4.06
CA HIS A 514 -27.16 2.59 2.86
C HIS A 514 -28.42 2.80 2.03
N SER A 515 -28.46 3.87 1.24
CA SER A 515 -29.64 4.24 0.42
C SER A 515 -30.03 3.19 -0.64
N VAL A 516 -29.09 2.42 -1.17
CA VAL A 516 -29.35 1.32 -2.12
C VAL A 516 -30.35 0.31 -1.56
N ASN A 517 -30.31 0.04 -0.25
CA ASN A 517 -31.16 -1.00 0.35
C ASN A 517 -32.63 -0.63 0.44
N TYR A 518 -32.97 0.64 0.41
CA TYR A 518 -34.39 1.04 0.29
C TYR A 518 -35.03 0.61 -1.05
N PHE A 519 -34.17 0.27 -2.03
CA PHE A 519 -34.61 -0.17 -3.36
C PHE A 519 -34.29 -1.65 -3.62
N PHE A 520 -33.23 -2.19 -2.99
CA PHE A 520 -32.80 -3.57 -3.20
C PHE A 520 -33.51 -4.57 -2.29
N GLU A 521 -33.69 -4.25 -0.99
CA GLU A 521 -34.31 -5.16 -0.03
C GLU A 521 -35.73 -5.62 -0.47
N PRO A 522 -36.62 -4.73 -0.99
CA PRO A 522 -37.93 -5.17 -1.47
C PRO A 522 -37.85 -6.17 -2.62
N ILE A 523 -36.85 -6.07 -3.49
CA ILE A 523 -36.60 -7.01 -4.57
C ILE A 523 -36.14 -8.35 -4.03
N LEU A 524 -35.11 -8.32 -3.19
CA LEU A 524 -34.54 -9.53 -2.58
C LEU A 524 -35.59 -10.34 -1.80
N ARG A 525 -36.51 -9.65 -1.11
CA ARG A 525 -37.59 -10.23 -0.31
C ARG A 525 -38.66 -10.94 -1.14
N HIS A 526 -38.89 -10.51 -2.37
CA HIS A 526 -40.03 -10.95 -3.18
C HIS A 526 -39.62 -11.84 -4.37
N HIS A 527 -38.37 -12.24 -4.46
CA HIS A 527 -37.97 -13.26 -5.42
C HIS A 527 -38.74 -14.57 -5.20
N ASP A 528 -39.25 -15.13 -6.28
CA ASP A 528 -39.89 -16.45 -6.27
C ASP A 528 -38.80 -17.55 -6.22
N PRO A 529 -38.70 -18.32 -5.13
CA PRO A 529 -37.64 -19.34 -5.00
C PRO A 529 -37.81 -20.52 -6.00
N THR A 530 -38.95 -20.61 -6.66
CA THR A 530 -39.17 -21.61 -7.75
C THR A 530 -38.57 -21.12 -9.08
N GLN A 531 -38.28 -19.83 -9.22
CA GLN A 531 -37.73 -19.22 -10.43
C GLN A 531 -36.29 -18.78 -10.27
N VAL A 532 -35.93 -18.29 -9.10
CA VAL A 532 -34.62 -17.67 -8.83
C VAL A 532 -34.05 -18.15 -7.50
N GLU A 533 -32.83 -18.67 -7.53
CA GLU A 533 -31.97 -18.89 -6.36
C GLU A 533 -31.03 -17.69 -6.22
N THR A 534 -31.14 -16.97 -5.10
CA THR A 534 -30.37 -15.72 -4.88
C THR A 534 -29.05 -15.97 -4.18
N PHE A 535 -28.00 -15.30 -4.66
CA PHE A 535 -26.68 -15.22 -4.05
C PHE A 535 -26.32 -13.76 -3.77
N CYS A 536 -25.86 -13.44 -2.54
CA CYS A 536 -25.41 -12.11 -2.19
C CYS A 536 -23.92 -12.16 -1.86
N TYR A 537 -23.09 -11.46 -2.65
CA TYR A 537 -21.66 -11.28 -2.43
C TYR A 537 -21.45 -9.95 -1.72
N ALA A 538 -21.31 -10.00 -0.39
CA ALA A 538 -21.23 -8.82 0.45
C ALA A 538 -19.77 -8.32 0.56
N ASN A 539 -19.49 -7.21 -0.11
CA ASN A 539 -18.19 -6.54 -0.03
C ASN A 539 -18.20 -5.48 1.09
N VAL A 540 -18.65 -5.86 2.30
CA VAL A 540 -18.93 -4.96 3.43
C VAL A 540 -17.85 -5.06 4.49
N PRO A 541 -17.07 -3.99 4.73
CA PRO A 541 -16.00 -4.01 5.74
C PRO A 541 -16.53 -4.06 7.19
N ASN A 542 -17.66 -3.40 7.44
CA ASN A 542 -18.27 -3.29 8.77
C ASN A 542 -19.77 -3.65 8.67
N PRO A 543 -20.14 -4.92 8.86
CA PRO A 543 -21.51 -5.38 8.87
C PRO A 543 -22.33 -4.71 10.00
N ASP A 544 -23.64 -4.49 9.72
CA ASP A 544 -24.60 -3.89 10.65
C ASP A 544 -25.94 -4.65 10.68
N ALA A 545 -26.91 -4.13 11.41
CA ALA A 545 -28.22 -4.74 11.52
C ALA A 545 -28.97 -4.87 10.16
N VAL A 546 -28.66 -4.01 9.18
CA VAL A 546 -29.19 -4.13 7.80
C VAL A 546 -28.52 -5.30 7.10
N THR A 547 -27.20 -5.47 7.27
CA THR A 547 -26.45 -6.61 6.74
C THR A 547 -27.05 -7.93 7.22
N ASP A 548 -27.34 -8.04 8.53
CA ASP A 548 -27.91 -9.26 9.11
C ASP A 548 -29.33 -9.52 8.58
N ARG A 549 -30.12 -8.47 8.39
CA ARG A 549 -31.46 -8.56 7.84
C ARG A 549 -31.44 -9.04 6.39
N LEU A 550 -30.54 -8.47 5.54
CA LEU A 550 -30.39 -8.90 4.14
C LEU A 550 -29.86 -10.35 4.05
N ARG A 551 -28.93 -10.74 4.93
CA ARG A 551 -28.44 -12.12 5.04
C ARG A 551 -29.57 -13.11 5.32
N GLY A 552 -30.53 -12.74 6.15
CA GLY A 552 -31.71 -13.56 6.44
C GLY A 552 -32.74 -13.66 5.30
N LEU A 553 -32.64 -12.80 4.28
CA LEU A 553 -33.53 -12.80 3.11
C LEU A 553 -32.94 -13.54 1.91
N CYS A 554 -31.61 -13.67 1.84
CA CYS A 554 -30.91 -14.28 0.72
C CYS A 554 -30.78 -15.80 0.90
N HIS A 555 -30.89 -16.59 -0.18
CA HIS A 555 -30.69 -18.04 -0.12
C HIS A 555 -29.24 -18.39 0.18
N ASN A 556 -28.28 -17.70 -0.44
CA ASN A 556 -26.85 -17.95 -0.29
C ASN A 556 -26.11 -16.63 -0.06
N TRP A 557 -25.47 -16.49 1.10
CA TRP A 557 -24.68 -15.32 1.47
C TRP A 557 -23.19 -15.61 1.45
N ARG A 558 -22.38 -14.71 0.90
CA ARG A 558 -20.93 -14.76 0.83
C ARG A 558 -20.33 -13.45 1.33
N ASP A 559 -19.53 -13.50 2.38
CA ASP A 559 -18.74 -12.36 2.83
C ASP A 559 -17.42 -12.33 2.03
N VAL A 560 -17.25 -11.32 1.17
CA VAL A 560 -16.18 -11.28 0.14
C VAL A 560 -15.23 -10.10 0.30
N TYR A 561 -15.33 -9.34 1.36
CA TYR A 561 -14.55 -8.12 1.55
C TYR A 561 -13.03 -8.36 1.52
N ASN A 562 -12.56 -9.47 2.08
CA ASN A 562 -11.13 -9.81 2.17
C ASN A 562 -10.61 -10.59 0.95
N MET A 563 -11.44 -10.84 -0.06
CA MET A 563 -11.05 -11.55 -1.27
C MET A 563 -10.53 -10.56 -2.31
N ASP A 564 -9.49 -10.94 -3.05
CA ASP A 564 -9.13 -10.23 -4.27
C ASP A 564 -10.11 -10.53 -5.40
N ASP A 565 -9.94 -9.84 -6.55
CA ASP A 565 -10.89 -9.98 -7.66
C ASP A 565 -10.78 -11.33 -8.38
N ASP A 566 -9.62 -12.01 -8.33
CA ASP A 566 -9.44 -13.36 -8.90
C ASP A 566 -10.14 -14.41 -8.03
N GLN A 567 -9.92 -14.37 -6.72
CA GLN A 567 -10.58 -15.25 -5.75
C GLN A 567 -12.10 -15.09 -5.79
N LEU A 568 -12.56 -13.85 -5.89
CA LEU A 568 -13.99 -13.56 -5.98
C LEU A 568 -14.59 -14.09 -7.29
N ALA A 569 -13.91 -13.90 -8.42
CA ALA A 569 -14.35 -14.43 -9.70
C ALA A 569 -14.43 -15.96 -9.68
N ASP A 570 -13.45 -16.63 -9.05
CA ASP A 570 -13.46 -18.09 -8.92
C ASP A 570 -14.59 -18.57 -7.99
N LEU A 571 -14.90 -17.86 -6.92
CA LEU A 571 -16.03 -18.16 -6.04
C LEU A 571 -17.37 -18.05 -6.80
N VAL A 572 -17.55 -17.00 -7.62
CA VAL A 572 -18.75 -16.81 -8.45
C VAL A 572 -18.91 -17.95 -9.46
N ARG A 573 -17.80 -18.41 -10.08
CA ARG A 573 -17.79 -19.59 -10.98
C ARG A 573 -18.11 -20.88 -10.23
N PHE A 574 -17.58 -21.07 -9.03
CA PHE A 574 -17.86 -22.21 -8.17
C PHE A 574 -19.33 -22.28 -7.77
N ASP A 575 -19.93 -21.14 -7.45
CA ASP A 575 -21.38 -21.04 -7.16
C ASP A 575 -22.24 -21.20 -8.42
N ASP A 576 -21.65 -21.37 -9.60
CA ASP A 576 -22.32 -21.64 -10.91
C ASP A 576 -23.40 -20.58 -11.23
N ILE A 577 -23.06 -19.29 -11.07
CA ILE A 577 -23.97 -18.16 -11.25
C ILE A 577 -24.32 -18.00 -12.74
N ASP A 578 -25.61 -17.89 -13.04
CA ASP A 578 -26.14 -17.66 -14.39
C ASP A 578 -26.15 -16.18 -14.76
N ILE A 579 -26.57 -15.34 -13.82
CA ILE A 579 -26.66 -13.89 -13.99
C ILE A 579 -25.99 -13.22 -12.79
N LEU A 580 -24.98 -12.42 -13.04
CA LEU A 580 -24.32 -11.61 -12.01
C LEU A 580 -24.71 -10.15 -12.15
N VAL A 581 -25.21 -9.55 -11.07
CA VAL A 581 -25.72 -8.18 -11.03
C VAL A 581 -24.80 -7.31 -10.17
N ASP A 582 -24.17 -6.33 -10.80
CA ASP A 582 -23.46 -5.24 -10.13
C ASP A 582 -24.44 -4.21 -9.57
N LEU A 583 -24.35 -3.92 -8.28
CA LEU A 583 -25.19 -2.91 -7.63
C LEU A 583 -24.40 -1.65 -7.23
N ALA A 584 -23.17 -1.50 -7.69
CA ALA A 584 -22.27 -0.42 -7.29
C ALA A 584 -21.84 0.50 -8.45
N GLY A 585 -21.48 -0.06 -9.61
CA GLY A 585 -20.84 0.70 -10.68
C GLY A 585 -19.58 1.41 -10.18
N HIS A 586 -19.36 2.68 -10.55
CA HIS A 586 -18.23 3.49 -10.12
C HIS A 586 -18.39 4.14 -8.72
N THR A 587 -19.26 3.63 -7.87
CA THR A 587 -19.30 4.08 -6.46
C THR A 587 -18.14 3.48 -5.65
N GLY A 588 -17.96 3.97 -4.41
CA GLY A 588 -16.85 3.53 -3.57
C GLY A 588 -16.84 2.01 -3.29
N SER A 589 -15.66 1.43 -3.22
CA SER A 589 -15.45 0.00 -2.95
C SER A 589 -16.14 -0.95 -3.94
N ASN A 590 -16.32 -0.51 -5.21
CA ASN A 590 -16.85 -1.37 -6.27
C ASN A 590 -15.91 -2.54 -6.62
N ARG A 591 -16.45 -3.50 -7.38
CA ARG A 591 -15.71 -4.69 -7.85
C ARG A 591 -15.75 -4.81 -9.38
N LEU A 592 -15.75 -3.67 -10.10
CA LEU A 592 -15.84 -3.67 -11.57
C LEU A 592 -14.72 -4.46 -12.25
N LEU A 593 -13.52 -4.46 -11.68
CA LEU A 593 -12.39 -5.24 -12.23
C LEU A 593 -12.62 -6.76 -12.17
N MET A 594 -13.40 -7.25 -11.21
CA MET A 594 -13.80 -8.66 -11.16
C MET A 594 -14.67 -9.06 -12.36
N PHE A 595 -15.57 -8.16 -12.84
CA PHE A 595 -16.41 -8.42 -14.00
C PHE A 595 -15.62 -8.61 -15.29
N MET A 596 -14.38 -8.05 -15.37
CA MET A 596 -13.48 -8.27 -16.49
C MET A 596 -13.06 -9.73 -16.66
N ARG A 597 -13.12 -10.53 -15.61
CA ARG A 597 -12.80 -11.97 -15.59
C ARG A 597 -13.96 -12.84 -16.07
N GLN A 598 -15.08 -12.22 -16.42
CA GLN A 598 -16.32 -12.88 -16.90
C GLN A 598 -16.71 -14.10 -16.05
N PRO A 599 -16.93 -13.93 -14.72
CA PRO A 599 -17.23 -15.06 -13.85
C PRO A 599 -18.63 -15.67 -14.09
N ALA A 600 -19.54 -14.94 -14.71
CA ALA A 600 -20.88 -15.41 -15.09
C ALA A 600 -21.14 -15.16 -16.58
N PRO A 601 -21.98 -15.99 -17.24
CA PRO A 601 -22.30 -15.83 -18.65
C PRO A 601 -23.09 -14.56 -18.98
N ILE A 602 -23.90 -14.08 -18.04
CA ILE A 602 -24.66 -12.84 -18.17
C ILE A 602 -24.28 -11.91 -17.04
N GLN A 603 -23.83 -10.71 -17.39
CA GLN A 603 -23.42 -9.66 -16.47
C GLN A 603 -24.26 -8.42 -16.66
N VAL A 604 -24.83 -7.92 -15.57
CA VAL A 604 -25.81 -6.82 -15.56
C VAL A 604 -25.35 -5.76 -14.58
N THR A 605 -25.49 -4.47 -14.88
CA THR A 605 -25.39 -3.40 -13.90
C THR A 605 -26.76 -2.80 -13.59
N TYR A 606 -27.00 -2.49 -12.31
CA TYR A 606 -28.29 -1.99 -11.86
C TYR A 606 -28.14 -1.12 -10.60
N LEU A 607 -28.95 -0.09 -10.49
CA LEU A 607 -29.29 0.66 -9.29
C LEU A 607 -28.20 1.62 -8.76
N GLY A 608 -26.98 1.16 -8.41
CA GLY A 608 -26.03 1.92 -7.61
C GLY A 608 -25.37 3.10 -8.31
N TYR A 609 -25.18 3.02 -9.63
CA TYR A 609 -24.52 4.04 -10.44
C TYR A 609 -25.37 4.52 -11.59
N PRO A 610 -25.57 5.83 -11.75
CA PRO A 610 -26.55 6.35 -12.72
C PRO A 610 -25.96 6.64 -14.12
N ASN A 611 -24.97 5.88 -14.54
CA ASN A 611 -24.34 6.00 -15.86
C ASN A 611 -23.80 4.63 -16.32
N THR A 612 -23.22 4.56 -17.54
CA THR A 612 -22.51 3.39 -18.03
C THR A 612 -21.34 3.01 -17.10
N THR A 613 -21.01 1.72 -17.04
CA THR A 613 -19.80 1.26 -16.39
C THR A 613 -18.56 1.45 -17.27
N GLY A 614 -18.74 1.60 -18.59
CA GLY A 614 -17.66 1.64 -19.57
C GLY A 614 -17.07 0.28 -19.94
N LEU A 615 -17.51 -0.80 -19.29
CA LEU A 615 -16.99 -2.15 -19.50
C LEU A 615 -17.78 -2.92 -20.53
N ALA A 616 -17.15 -3.35 -21.62
CA ALA A 616 -17.77 -4.20 -22.64
C ALA A 616 -18.14 -5.61 -22.12
N ASN A 617 -17.57 -6.02 -20.97
CA ASN A 617 -17.86 -7.30 -20.33
C ASN A 617 -19.18 -7.31 -19.55
N ILE A 618 -19.73 -6.14 -19.21
CA ILE A 618 -21.07 -6.02 -18.63
C ILE A 618 -22.05 -5.85 -19.77
N ASN A 619 -22.89 -6.87 -19.96
CA ASN A 619 -23.73 -6.99 -21.17
C ASN A 619 -24.91 -6.02 -21.14
N TYR A 620 -25.53 -5.86 -19.97
CA TYR A 620 -26.82 -5.19 -19.85
C TYR A 620 -26.87 -4.22 -18.69
N ARG A 621 -27.69 -3.15 -18.88
CA ARG A 621 -28.08 -2.23 -17.83
C ARG A 621 -29.61 -2.20 -17.67
N LEU A 622 -30.09 -2.37 -16.42
CA LEU A 622 -31.53 -2.22 -16.14
C LEU A 622 -31.88 -0.74 -15.90
N THR A 623 -32.92 -0.26 -16.60
CA THR A 623 -33.42 1.11 -16.56
C THR A 623 -34.92 1.14 -16.86
N ASP A 624 -35.49 2.32 -17.15
CA ASP A 624 -36.86 2.49 -17.66
C ASP A 624 -36.93 3.55 -18.80
N THR A 625 -38.10 3.69 -19.41
CA THR A 625 -38.32 4.61 -20.54
C THR A 625 -38.35 6.09 -20.16
N TRP A 626 -38.58 6.45 -18.89
CA TRP A 626 -38.51 7.83 -18.42
C TRP A 626 -37.11 8.28 -18.08
N ALA A 627 -36.34 7.41 -17.43
CA ALA A 627 -34.93 7.68 -17.10
C ALA A 627 -34.06 7.60 -18.35
N ASP A 628 -34.28 6.62 -19.21
CA ASP A 628 -33.53 6.43 -20.47
C ASP A 628 -34.50 6.25 -21.63
N PRO A 629 -35.08 7.35 -22.17
CA PRO A 629 -35.97 7.28 -23.35
C PRO A 629 -35.27 6.65 -24.56
N PRO A 630 -35.94 5.76 -25.31
CA PRO A 630 -35.37 5.16 -26.52
C PRO A 630 -34.86 6.20 -27.52
N GLY A 631 -33.63 6.01 -28.00
CA GLY A 631 -33.01 6.91 -28.98
C GLY A 631 -32.44 8.22 -28.41
N LEU A 632 -32.59 8.48 -27.08
CA LEU A 632 -32.04 9.67 -26.46
C LEU A 632 -30.68 9.40 -25.76
N THR A 633 -30.57 8.25 -25.09
CA THR A 633 -29.43 7.96 -24.21
C THR A 633 -28.63 6.72 -24.62
N ASP A 634 -29.16 5.90 -25.51
CA ASP A 634 -28.59 4.58 -25.87
C ASP A 634 -27.13 4.66 -26.34
N GLU A 635 -26.73 5.73 -27.04
CA GLU A 635 -25.36 5.93 -27.53
C GLU A 635 -24.36 6.20 -26.44
N TYR A 636 -24.80 6.56 -25.23
CA TYR A 636 -23.88 6.89 -24.11
C TYR A 636 -23.50 5.66 -23.28
N TYR A 637 -24.01 4.48 -23.59
CA TYR A 637 -23.77 3.25 -22.85
C TYR A 637 -22.90 2.25 -23.62
N THR A 638 -22.10 1.49 -22.91
CA THR A 638 -21.43 0.29 -23.43
C THR A 638 -22.34 -0.93 -23.30
N GLU A 639 -23.24 -0.90 -22.33
CA GLU A 639 -24.23 -1.94 -22.04
C GLU A 639 -25.47 -1.78 -22.94
N GLU A 640 -26.15 -2.89 -23.28
CA GLU A 640 -27.50 -2.86 -23.86
C GLU A 640 -28.52 -2.43 -22.79
N LEU A 641 -29.29 -1.38 -23.04
CA LEU A 641 -30.29 -0.87 -22.10
C LEU A 641 -31.55 -1.75 -22.11
N ILE A 642 -31.82 -2.41 -20.99
CA ILE A 642 -33.05 -3.17 -20.76
C ILE A 642 -34.01 -2.31 -19.95
N ARG A 643 -35.08 -1.88 -20.58
CA ARG A 643 -36.07 -0.99 -19.99
C ARG A 643 -37.18 -1.77 -19.32
N LEU A 644 -37.28 -1.67 -17.99
CA LEU A 644 -38.40 -2.21 -17.24
C LEU A 644 -39.72 -1.55 -17.69
N PRO A 645 -40.84 -2.26 -17.62
CA PRO A 645 -42.13 -1.75 -18.13
C PRO A 645 -42.71 -0.60 -17.31
N ARG A 646 -42.17 -0.41 -16.10
CA ARG A 646 -42.55 0.68 -15.17
C ARG A 646 -41.27 1.39 -14.69
N CYS A 647 -41.25 1.97 -13.48
CA CYS A 647 -40.05 2.55 -12.88
C CYS A 647 -38.92 1.53 -12.77
N PHE A 648 -37.68 1.94 -13.00
CA PHE A 648 -36.53 1.09 -12.74
C PHE A 648 -36.24 0.92 -11.24
N LEU A 649 -36.84 1.73 -10.37
CA LEU A 649 -36.73 1.71 -8.92
C LEU A 649 -37.96 1.08 -8.25
N CYS A 650 -37.71 0.34 -7.17
CA CYS A 650 -38.70 -0.17 -6.25
C CYS A 650 -38.41 0.36 -4.84
N TYR A 651 -39.20 1.31 -4.35
CA TYR A 651 -38.93 1.98 -3.08
C TYR A 651 -39.66 1.33 -1.91
N GLN A 652 -38.94 0.92 -0.88
CA GLN A 652 -39.50 0.51 0.38
C GLN A 652 -39.30 1.59 1.44
N PRO A 653 -40.33 2.37 1.79
CA PRO A 653 -40.23 3.36 2.84
C PRO A 653 -40.01 2.70 4.22
N SER A 654 -39.35 3.43 5.15
CA SER A 654 -39.18 2.97 6.52
C SER A 654 -40.53 2.67 7.17
N PRO A 655 -40.74 1.48 7.76
CA PRO A 655 -41.98 1.16 8.48
C PRO A 655 -42.20 2.02 9.72
N THR A 656 -41.14 2.66 10.23
CA THR A 656 -41.18 3.56 11.37
C THR A 656 -41.22 5.04 10.98
N ALA A 657 -41.46 5.33 9.68
CA ALA A 657 -41.54 6.71 9.19
C ALA A 657 -42.64 7.51 9.94
N PRO A 658 -42.32 8.71 10.42
CA PRO A 658 -43.29 9.54 11.17
C PRO A 658 -44.49 9.93 10.29
N ALA A 659 -45.57 10.37 10.93
CA ALA A 659 -46.75 10.87 10.24
C ALA A 659 -46.42 12.13 9.39
N VAL A 660 -47.14 12.32 8.31
CA VAL A 660 -47.06 13.55 7.51
C VAL A 660 -47.57 14.70 8.37
N MET A 661 -46.77 15.74 8.51
CA MET A 661 -47.15 16.96 9.25
C MET A 661 -47.99 17.88 8.39
N ASP A 662 -48.77 18.75 9.03
CA ASP A 662 -49.48 19.83 8.34
C ASP A 662 -48.53 20.74 7.56
N LEU A 663 -49.10 21.48 6.59
CA LEU A 663 -48.35 22.39 5.74
C LEU A 663 -47.72 23.50 6.59
N PRO A 664 -46.36 23.58 6.68
CA PRO A 664 -45.65 24.58 7.53
C PRO A 664 -46.04 26.01 7.23
N ALA A 665 -46.29 26.34 5.96
CA ALA A 665 -46.70 27.69 5.53
C ALA A 665 -47.96 28.20 6.22
N LYS A 666 -48.92 27.33 6.62
CA LYS A 666 -50.13 27.71 7.34
C LYS A 666 -49.85 28.30 8.71
N SER A 667 -48.90 27.71 9.44
CA SER A 667 -48.50 28.15 10.78
C SER A 667 -47.43 29.24 10.78
N MET A 668 -46.53 29.20 9.80
CA MET A 668 -45.41 30.15 9.72
C MET A 668 -45.71 31.43 8.92
N GLY A 669 -46.82 31.49 8.18
CA GLY A 669 -47.18 32.63 7.31
C GLY A 669 -46.20 32.87 6.15
N ARG A 670 -45.37 31.86 5.80
CA ARG A 670 -44.39 31.96 4.71
C ARG A 670 -44.07 30.59 4.14
N ILE A 671 -43.81 30.55 2.84
CA ILE A 671 -43.32 29.36 2.14
C ILE A 671 -41.87 29.03 2.53
N THR A 672 -41.61 27.75 2.76
CA THR A 672 -40.26 27.20 2.96
C THR A 672 -39.99 26.20 1.83
N PHE A 673 -39.05 26.57 0.96
CA PHE A 673 -38.45 25.61 0.01
C PHE A 673 -37.39 24.78 0.71
N GLY A 674 -37.02 23.63 0.14
CA GLY A 674 -35.94 22.83 0.71
C GLY A 674 -35.29 21.87 -0.25
N SER A 675 -34.04 21.49 0.05
CA SER A 675 -33.34 20.40 -0.62
C SER A 675 -32.42 19.68 0.38
N PHE A 676 -32.48 18.34 0.41
CA PHE A 676 -31.65 17.50 1.28
C PHE A 676 -30.66 16.67 0.48
N ASN A 677 -30.31 17.15 -0.71
CA ASN A 677 -29.36 16.54 -1.63
C ASN A 677 -27.92 16.88 -1.27
N ASN A 678 -26.97 15.98 -1.62
CA ASN A 678 -25.55 16.18 -1.43
C ASN A 678 -25.02 17.42 -2.17
N LEU A 679 -23.99 18.07 -1.60
CA LEU A 679 -23.42 19.35 -2.11
C LEU A 679 -22.92 19.27 -3.56
N PRO A 680 -22.28 18.20 -4.04
CA PRO A 680 -21.88 18.12 -5.46
C PRO A 680 -23.02 18.34 -6.45
N LYS A 681 -24.26 18.04 -6.05
CA LYS A 681 -25.47 18.26 -6.86
C LYS A 681 -25.94 19.73 -6.85
N ILE A 682 -25.52 20.50 -5.85
CA ILE A 682 -25.97 21.89 -5.64
C ILE A 682 -24.90 22.84 -6.18
N THR A 683 -24.87 22.95 -7.50
CA THR A 683 -23.92 23.80 -8.22
C THR A 683 -24.28 25.29 -8.12
N PRO A 684 -23.37 26.23 -8.47
CA PRO A 684 -23.70 27.65 -8.55
C PRO A 684 -24.90 27.95 -9.44
N GLU A 685 -25.09 27.23 -10.57
CA GLU A 685 -26.23 27.39 -11.47
C GLU A 685 -27.54 26.98 -10.81
N VAL A 686 -27.52 25.91 -9.99
CA VAL A 686 -28.68 25.50 -9.18
C VAL A 686 -29.05 26.57 -8.19
N ILE A 687 -28.07 27.15 -7.47
CA ILE A 687 -28.29 28.24 -6.51
C ILE A 687 -28.83 29.48 -7.21
N ALA A 688 -28.28 29.85 -8.37
CA ALA A 688 -28.79 30.97 -9.16
C ALA A 688 -30.26 30.77 -9.58
N LEU A 689 -30.63 29.55 -9.96
CA LEU A 689 -32.01 29.24 -10.32
C LEU A 689 -32.96 29.27 -9.09
N TRP A 690 -32.51 28.70 -7.96
CA TRP A 690 -33.29 28.72 -6.71
C TRP A 690 -33.40 30.14 -6.15
N SER A 691 -32.38 31.00 -6.35
CA SER A 691 -32.44 32.41 -6.00
C SER A 691 -33.52 33.19 -6.76
N LYS A 692 -33.72 32.86 -8.05
CA LYS A 692 -34.85 33.43 -8.84
C LYS A 692 -36.21 33.06 -8.26
N ILE A 693 -36.38 31.83 -7.76
CA ILE A 693 -37.61 31.41 -7.09
C ILE A 693 -37.82 32.21 -5.82
N LEU A 694 -36.78 32.33 -4.98
CA LEU A 694 -36.84 33.12 -3.74
C LEU A 694 -37.13 34.59 -4.01
N GLN A 695 -36.58 35.19 -5.05
CA GLN A 695 -36.88 36.56 -5.47
C GLN A 695 -38.36 36.71 -5.93
N SER A 696 -38.87 35.72 -6.66
CA SER A 696 -40.26 35.72 -7.12
C SER A 696 -41.29 35.45 -6.02
N VAL A 697 -40.86 34.87 -4.88
CA VAL A 697 -41.69 34.65 -3.69
C VAL A 697 -41.05 35.38 -2.50
N PRO A 698 -41.33 36.74 -2.34
CA PRO A 698 -40.55 37.59 -1.48
C PRO A 698 -40.49 37.20 0.01
N ASN A 699 -41.56 36.59 0.54
CA ASN A 699 -41.64 36.16 1.94
C ASN A 699 -41.30 34.69 2.12
N SER A 700 -40.50 34.08 1.22
CA SER A 700 -40.07 32.68 1.33
C SER A 700 -38.65 32.52 1.90
N ARG A 701 -38.34 31.32 2.32
CA ARG A 701 -36.96 30.91 2.72
C ARG A 701 -36.61 29.58 2.09
N ILE A 702 -35.35 29.22 2.11
CA ILE A 702 -34.86 27.88 1.72
C ILE A 702 -34.15 27.21 2.90
N ILE A 703 -34.36 25.90 3.05
CA ILE A 703 -33.63 25.04 3.99
C ILE A 703 -32.83 24.03 3.17
N LEU A 704 -31.51 24.02 3.35
CA LEU A 704 -30.62 22.97 2.85
C LEU A 704 -30.15 22.13 4.05
N LYS A 705 -30.28 20.81 3.96
CA LYS A 705 -29.85 19.90 5.02
C LYS A 705 -28.87 18.88 4.47
N ILE A 706 -27.64 18.99 4.88
CA ILE A 706 -26.53 18.16 4.38
C ILE A 706 -25.50 18.02 5.49
N ARG A 707 -25.01 16.78 5.72
CA ARG A 707 -24.04 16.50 6.80
C ARG A 707 -22.80 17.41 6.76
N TRP A 708 -22.40 17.88 5.60
CA TRP A 708 -21.20 18.69 5.41
C TRP A 708 -21.35 20.17 5.83
N PHE A 709 -22.54 20.62 6.22
CA PHE A 709 -22.71 21.95 6.80
C PHE A 709 -22.30 22.05 8.30
N ASP A 710 -21.77 20.98 8.87
CA ASP A 710 -21.07 21.03 10.15
C ASP A 710 -19.65 21.62 9.98
N ASP A 711 -19.08 21.61 8.75
CA ASP A 711 -17.86 22.32 8.37
C ASP A 711 -18.17 23.80 8.10
N GLU A 712 -17.67 24.70 8.96
CA GLU A 712 -17.98 26.13 8.92
C GLU A 712 -17.59 26.79 7.60
N PRO A 713 -16.37 26.59 7.04
CA PRO A 713 -16.02 27.19 5.76
C PRO A 713 -16.93 26.74 4.60
N THR A 714 -17.40 25.48 4.62
CA THR A 714 -18.37 24.98 3.64
C THR A 714 -19.69 25.72 3.78
N ARG A 715 -20.18 25.94 5.00
CA ARG A 715 -21.41 26.69 5.28
C ARG A 715 -21.31 28.12 4.77
N ASP A 716 -20.21 28.82 5.09
CA ASP A 716 -19.98 30.21 4.70
C ASP A 716 -19.93 30.38 3.18
N ARG A 717 -19.30 29.42 2.48
CA ARG A 717 -19.28 29.41 1.02
C ARG A 717 -20.69 29.38 0.44
N TYR A 718 -21.59 28.55 0.94
CA TYR A 718 -22.97 28.46 0.41
C TYR A 718 -23.79 29.70 0.77
N LEU A 719 -23.60 30.29 1.95
CA LEU A 719 -24.22 31.57 2.28
C LEU A 719 -23.75 32.69 1.33
N SER A 720 -22.45 32.70 0.99
CA SER A 720 -21.90 33.66 0.03
C SER A 720 -22.48 33.52 -1.37
N LEU A 721 -22.60 32.26 -1.87
CA LEU A 721 -23.20 31.97 -3.18
C LEU A 721 -24.66 32.49 -3.28
N PHE A 722 -25.46 32.36 -2.23
CA PHE A 722 -26.80 32.94 -2.18
C PHE A 722 -26.76 34.48 -2.09
N ALA A 723 -25.83 35.04 -1.32
CA ALA A 723 -25.66 36.48 -1.18
C ALA A 723 -25.25 37.16 -2.51
N GLU A 724 -24.33 36.50 -3.28
CA GLU A 724 -23.95 36.93 -4.64
C GLU A 724 -25.15 36.97 -5.59
N CYS A 725 -26.11 36.06 -5.39
CA CYS A 725 -27.40 36.09 -6.11
C CYS A 725 -28.44 37.09 -5.50
N GLY A 726 -28.07 37.94 -4.54
CA GLY A 726 -28.96 38.94 -3.92
C GLY A 726 -29.92 38.36 -2.88
N ILE A 727 -29.67 37.22 -2.31
CA ILE A 727 -30.52 36.61 -1.27
C ILE A 727 -29.95 36.89 0.11
N ASP A 728 -30.79 37.52 0.97
CA ASP A 728 -30.45 37.75 2.37
C ASP A 728 -30.21 36.45 3.13
N SER A 729 -29.11 36.36 3.86
CA SER A 729 -28.72 35.14 4.62
C SER A 729 -29.79 34.67 5.62
N ARG A 730 -30.62 35.56 6.14
CA ARG A 730 -31.79 35.23 7.02
C ARG A 730 -32.83 34.37 6.32
N ARG A 731 -32.84 34.36 5.00
CA ARG A 731 -33.71 33.49 4.16
C ARG A 731 -33.12 32.15 3.82
N VAL A 732 -31.85 31.91 4.16
CA VAL A 732 -31.15 30.65 3.89
C VAL A 732 -30.82 29.95 5.21
N LYS A 733 -31.38 28.76 5.43
CA LYS A 733 -31.08 27.97 6.62
C LYS A 733 -30.31 26.73 6.22
N LEU A 734 -29.06 26.60 6.71
CA LEU A 734 -28.18 25.46 6.49
C LEU A 734 -28.18 24.58 7.74
N ILE A 735 -28.45 23.28 7.55
CA ILE A 735 -28.57 22.28 8.62
C ILE A 735 -27.56 21.16 8.36
N GLY A 736 -26.77 20.80 9.37
CA GLY A 736 -25.82 19.70 9.36
C GLY A 736 -26.47 18.33 9.48
N LEU A 737 -25.70 17.36 9.98
CA LEU A 737 -26.14 15.98 10.14
C LEU A 737 -27.28 15.84 11.16
N ILE A 738 -28.31 15.09 10.80
CA ILE A 738 -29.30 14.56 11.72
C ILE A 738 -29.11 13.03 11.75
N PRO A 739 -28.50 12.46 12.79
CA PRO A 739 -28.08 11.07 12.79
C PRO A 739 -29.25 10.07 12.83
N ASP A 740 -30.31 10.40 13.55
CA ASP A 740 -31.47 9.52 13.69
C ASP A 740 -32.33 9.52 12.40
N PRO A 741 -32.59 8.37 11.75
CA PRO A 741 -33.34 8.28 10.52
C PRO A 741 -34.78 8.81 10.62
N ASN A 742 -35.46 8.60 11.76
CA ASN A 742 -36.81 9.05 11.93
C ASN A 742 -36.87 10.58 12.14
N HIS A 743 -35.90 11.13 12.89
CA HIS A 743 -35.76 12.60 13.01
C HIS A 743 -35.38 13.22 11.64
N HIS A 744 -34.55 12.54 10.84
CA HIS A 744 -34.25 12.94 9.46
C HIS A 744 -35.53 13.04 8.63
N LEU A 745 -36.36 12.00 8.64
CA LEU A 745 -37.63 12.00 7.90
C LEU A 745 -38.60 13.05 8.49
N ALA A 746 -38.74 13.17 9.80
CA ALA A 746 -39.60 14.18 10.44
C ALA A 746 -39.22 15.60 10.02
N PHE A 747 -37.90 15.84 9.72
CA PHE A 747 -37.41 17.17 9.35
C PHE A 747 -38.03 17.68 8.02
N TYR A 748 -38.50 16.81 7.13
CA TYR A 748 -39.30 17.20 5.94
C TYR A 748 -40.58 17.95 6.31
N GLY A 749 -41.06 17.82 7.58
CA GLY A 749 -42.14 18.62 8.10
C GLY A 749 -41.91 20.13 8.17
N ASN A 750 -40.64 20.58 7.98
CA ASN A 750 -40.25 21.98 8.00
C ASN A 750 -40.24 22.63 6.63
N ILE A 751 -40.48 21.89 5.53
CA ILE A 751 -40.48 22.39 4.17
C ILE A 751 -41.84 22.16 3.51
N ASP A 752 -42.21 23.07 2.63
CA ASP A 752 -43.47 23.04 1.90
C ASP A 752 -43.30 22.43 0.52
N ILE A 753 -42.24 22.79 -0.18
CA ILE A 753 -41.89 22.35 -1.55
C ILE A 753 -40.44 21.98 -1.58
N ALA A 754 -40.09 20.79 -2.10
CA ALA A 754 -38.75 20.38 -2.35
C ALA A 754 -38.26 20.81 -3.73
N LEU A 755 -37.04 21.27 -3.84
CA LEU A 755 -36.36 21.67 -5.06
C LEU A 755 -35.27 20.64 -5.39
N ASP A 756 -35.46 19.91 -6.51
CA ASP A 756 -34.51 18.94 -6.99
C ASP A 756 -33.34 19.61 -7.74
N PRO A 757 -32.09 19.29 -7.45
CA PRO A 757 -30.96 19.87 -8.17
C PRO A 757 -30.80 19.28 -9.57
N PHE A 758 -29.97 19.95 -10.39
CA PHE A 758 -29.61 19.54 -11.74
C PHE A 758 -28.12 19.85 -12.01
N PRO A 759 -27.42 19.16 -12.91
CA PRO A 759 -27.92 18.06 -13.77
C PRO A 759 -28.14 16.73 -13.03
N TYR A 760 -27.72 16.59 -11.77
CA TYR A 760 -27.81 15.35 -11.02
C TYR A 760 -28.98 15.37 -10.03
N HIS A 761 -30.03 14.58 -10.33
CA HIS A 761 -31.26 14.51 -9.54
C HIS A 761 -31.09 13.79 -8.19
N GLY A 762 -32.05 14.06 -7.29
CA GLY A 762 -32.29 13.23 -6.10
C GLY A 762 -32.90 11.89 -6.49
N THR A 763 -32.51 10.83 -5.76
CA THR A 763 -33.14 9.51 -5.85
C THR A 763 -33.87 9.22 -4.52
N THR A 764 -33.15 8.81 -3.50
CA THR A 764 -33.71 8.54 -2.17
C THR A 764 -34.34 9.79 -1.56
N THR A 765 -33.68 10.94 -1.66
CA THR A 765 -34.20 12.21 -1.15
C THR A 765 -35.50 12.64 -1.81
N THR A 766 -35.70 12.33 -3.10
CA THR A 766 -36.96 12.56 -3.80
C THR A 766 -38.04 11.61 -3.29
N CYS A 767 -37.73 10.30 -3.12
CA CYS A 767 -38.67 9.34 -2.54
C CYS A 767 -39.06 9.72 -1.10
N GLU A 768 -38.11 10.12 -0.27
CA GLU A 768 -38.35 10.56 1.11
C GLU A 768 -39.24 11.81 1.16
N ALA A 769 -38.94 12.82 0.34
CA ALA A 769 -39.77 14.02 0.26
C ALA A 769 -41.23 13.69 -0.10
N LEU A 770 -41.42 12.90 -1.15
CA LEU A 770 -42.76 12.46 -1.59
C LEU A 770 -43.47 11.63 -0.50
N TRP A 771 -42.74 10.70 0.16
CA TRP A 771 -43.26 9.91 1.27
C TRP A 771 -43.67 10.75 2.48
N MET A 772 -42.95 11.84 2.72
CA MET A 772 -43.23 12.79 3.80
C MET A 772 -44.22 13.88 3.42
N GLY A 773 -44.91 13.73 2.26
CA GLY A 773 -45.94 14.63 1.80
C GLY A 773 -45.40 15.90 1.17
N VAL A 774 -44.14 15.99 0.79
CA VAL A 774 -43.53 17.17 0.20
C VAL A 774 -43.43 17.00 -1.32
N PRO A 775 -44.13 17.81 -2.12
CA PRO A 775 -43.98 17.79 -3.56
C PRO A 775 -42.61 18.25 -4.01
N VAL A 776 -42.09 17.62 -5.06
CA VAL A 776 -40.75 17.87 -5.60
C VAL A 776 -40.84 18.46 -6.98
N ILE A 777 -40.26 19.63 -7.20
CA ILE A 777 -40.09 20.20 -8.54
C ILE A 777 -38.77 19.73 -9.12
N THR A 778 -38.78 19.18 -10.33
CA THR A 778 -37.58 18.70 -11.03
C THR A 778 -37.43 19.26 -12.43
N LEU A 779 -36.19 19.37 -12.93
CA LEU A 779 -35.86 19.83 -14.29
C LEU A 779 -35.34 18.67 -15.13
N ALA A 780 -36.10 18.21 -16.11
CA ALA A 780 -35.72 17.11 -17.00
C ALA A 780 -34.53 17.47 -17.89
N GLY A 781 -33.50 16.62 -17.86
CA GLY A 781 -32.34 16.72 -18.73
C GLY A 781 -32.27 15.60 -19.78
N GLN A 782 -31.06 15.38 -20.32
CA GLN A 782 -30.82 14.47 -21.45
C GLN A 782 -30.08 13.16 -21.07
N THR A 783 -29.71 12.97 -19.82
CA THR A 783 -28.99 11.80 -19.33
C THR A 783 -29.80 11.11 -18.24
N HIS A 784 -29.52 9.84 -17.97
CA HIS A 784 -30.13 9.09 -16.87
C HIS A 784 -30.06 9.86 -15.54
N VAL A 785 -28.90 10.35 -15.18
CA VAL A 785 -28.67 11.09 -13.92
C VAL A 785 -29.55 12.32 -13.79
N SER A 786 -29.93 12.96 -14.90
CA SER A 786 -30.78 14.14 -14.96
C SER A 786 -32.26 13.81 -15.25
N ARG A 787 -32.63 12.53 -15.15
CA ARG A 787 -33.98 12.04 -15.42
C ARG A 787 -34.54 11.07 -14.37
N VAL A 788 -33.74 10.74 -13.33
CA VAL A 788 -34.21 9.86 -12.25
C VAL A 788 -35.47 10.38 -11.58
N ALA A 789 -35.53 11.66 -11.23
CA ALA A 789 -36.73 12.25 -10.66
C ALA A 789 -37.89 12.34 -11.67
N VAL A 790 -37.60 12.45 -12.97
CA VAL A 790 -38.65 12.34 -14.04
C VAL A 790 -39.31 10.96 -13.98
N SER A 791 -38.49 9.88 -13.85
CA SER A 791 -39.06 8.52 -13.71
C SER A 791 -39.89 8.40 -12.42
N LEU A 792 -39.40 8.88 -11.30
CA LEU A 792 -40.09 8.82 -10.02
C LEU A 792 -41.44 9.56 -10.06
N LEU A 793 -41.45 10.82 -10.53
CA LEU A 793 -42.66 11.64 -10.57
C LEU A 793 -43.67 11.12 -11.59
N SER A 794 -43.22 10.66 -12.76
CA SER A 794 -44.08 10.03 -13.75
C SER A 794 -44.74 8.76 -13.22
N THR A 795 -43.97 7.92 -12.50
CA THR A 795 -44.46 6.68 -11.89
C THR A 795 -45.50 6.92 -10.80
N VAL A 796 -45.32 7.99 -10.00
CA VAL A 796 -46.23 8.39 -8.94
C VAL A 796 -47.47 9.14 -9.55
N GLY A 797 -47.42 9.52 -10.81
CA GLY A 797 -48.48 10.26 -11.49
C GLY A 797 -48.51 11.76 -11.13
N LEU A 798 -47.33 12.40 -11.13
CA LEU A 798 -47.11 13.82 -10.85
C LEU A 798 -46.35 14.53 -11.99
N PRO A 799 -46.71 14.33 -13.29
CA PRO A 799 -45.94 14.89 -14.40
C PRO A 799 -46.00 16.44 -14.42
N GLU A 800 -47.03 17.05 -13.79
CA GLU A 800 -47.16 18.49 -13.65
C GLU A 800 -46.01 19.15 -12.86
N LEU A 801 -45.28 18.39 -12.03
CA LEU A 801 -44.12 18.86 -11.26
C LEU A 801 -42.78 18.74 -12.04
N ILE A 802 -42.82 18.19 -13.25
CA ILE A 802 -41.63 18.04 -14.12
C ILE A 802 -41.55 19.26 -15.04
N ALA A 803 -40.44 19.96 -15.01
CA ALA A 803 -40.14 21.07 -15.90
C ALA A 803 -39.23 20.64 -17.04
N SER A 804 -39.37 21.21 -18.22
CA SER A 804 -38.54 20.97 -19.40
C SER A 804 -37.51 22.08 -19.62
N THR A 805 -37.70 23.23 -18.99
CA THR A 805 -36.76 24.37 -19.07
C THR A 805 -36.57 25.00 -17.71
N PRO A 806 -35.41 25.71 -17.48
CA PRO A 806 -35.20 26.45 -16.25
C PRO A 806 -36.27 27.48 -15.92
N GLN A 807 -36.83 28.10 -16.94
CA GLN A 807 -37.95 29.06 -16.78
C GLN A 807 -39.22 28.38 -16.28
N GLU A 808 -39.57 27.23 -16.85
CA GLU A 808 -40.68 26.40 -16.42
C GLU A 808 -40.47 25.87 -14.98
N TYR A 809 -39.25 25.50 -14.62
CA TYR A 809 -38.90 25.07 -13.25
C TYR A 809 -39.23 26.17 -12.22
N VAL A 810 -38.79 27.39 -12.48
CA VAL A 810 -39.13 28.55 -11.65
C VAL A 810 -40.64 28.81 -11.63
N ALA A 811 -41.29 28.79 -12.79
CA ALA A 811 -42.72 29.07 -12.90
C ALA A 811 -43.56 28.05 -12.10
N LYS A 812 -43.24 26.74 -12.19
CA LYS A 812 -43.95 25.68 -11.44
C LYS A 812 -43.75 25.84 -9.93
N ALA A 813 -42.53 26.15 -9.47
CA ALA A 813 -42.25 26.35 -8.06
C ALA A 813 -43.01 27.57 -7.51
N VAL A 814 -43.05 28.68 -8.25
CA VAL A 814 -43.77 29.92 -7.88
C VAL A 814 -45.28 29.69 -7.89
N ALA A 815 -45.82 29.03 -8.92
CA ALA A 815 -47.25 28.74 -9.02
C ALA A 815 -47.73 27.89 -7.84
N LEU A 816 -46.99 26.81 -7.52
CA LEU A 816 -47.35 25.96 -6.39
C LEU A 816 -47.22 26.67 -5.04
N ALA A 817 -46.22 27.55 -4.89
CA ALA A 817 -46.03 28.35 -3.69
C ALA A 817 -47.13 29.41 -3.48
N SER A 818 -47.79 29.83 -4.57
CA SER A 818 -48.85 30.84 -4.54
C SER A 818 -50.25 30.27 -4.29
N ASP A 819 -50.40 28.92 -4.38
CA ASP A 819 -51.67 28.22 -4.18
C ASP A 819 -51.63 27.29 -2.97
N LEU A 820 -51.75 27.91 -1.76
CA LEU A 820 -51.72 27.17 -0.50
C LEU A 820 -52.81 26.09 -0.35
N PRO A 821 -54.05 26.28 -0.84
CA PRO A 821 -55.09 25.26 -0.83
C PRO A 821 -54.65 24.00 -1.61
N THR A 822 -54.23 24.16 -2.86
CA THR A 822 -53.74 23.06 -3.70
C THR A 822 -52.51 22.38 -3.09
N LEU A 823 -51.53 23.17 -2.60
CA LEU A 823 -50.33 22.64 -1.95
C LEU A 823 -50.70 21.82 -0.71
N GLY A 824 -51.68 22.29 0.10
CA GLY A 824 -52.18 21.56 1.26
C GLY A 824 -52.86 20.23 0.91
N GLN A 825 -53.66 20.20 -0.18
CA GLN A 825 -54.28 18.97 -0.68
C GLN A 825 -53.24 17.98 -1.22
N VAL A 826 -52.26 18.47 -1.99
CA VAL A 826 -51.14 17.62 -2.47
C VAL A 826 -50.45 17.00 -1.28
N ARG A 827 -50.04 17.79 -0.30
CA ARG A 827 -49.34 17.31 0.89
C ARG A 827 -50.11 16.22 1.63
N ALA A 828 -51.41 16.42 1.87
CA ALA A 828 -52.21 15.47 2.63
C ALA A 828 -52.38 14.12 1.93
N ASN A 829 -52.42 14.10 0.59
CA ASN A 829 -52.70 12.90 -0.20
C ASN A 829 -51.43 12.21 -0.76
N LEU A 830 -50.26 12.89 -0.74
CA LEU A 830 -49.07 12.47 -1.48
C LEU A 830 -48.56 11.10 -1.00
N ARG A 831 -48.49 10.88 0.30
CA ARG A 831 -48.04 9.58 0.88
C ARG A 831 -48.91 8.41 0.39
N GLN A 832 -50.23 8.59 0.40
CA GLN A 832 -51.17 7.55 -0.06
C GLN A 832 -51.00 7.31 -1.56
N LYS A 833 -50.79 8.38 -2.33
CA LYS A 833 -50.54 8.30 -3.77
C LYS A 833 -49.26 7.54 -4.08
N VAL A 834 -48.17 7.81 -3.34
CA VAL A 834 -46.89 7.08 -3.45
C VAL A 834 -47.08 5.61 -3.09
N ALA A 835 -47.72 5.32 -1.97
CA ALA A 835 -47.95 3.94 -1.50
C ALA A 835 -48.78 3.09 -2.49
N ALA A 836 -49.71 3.71 -3.20
CA ALA A 836 -50.53 3.04 -4.18
C ALA A 836 -49.92 3.01 -5.60
N SER A 837 -48.76 3.65 -5.78
CA SER A 837 -48.06 3.72 -7.08
C SER A 837 -47.21 2.50 -7.36
N PRO A 838 -46.87 2.24 -8.64
CA PRO A 838 -45.94 1.19 -9.01
C PRO A 838 -44.56 1.30 -8.34
N LEU A 839 -44.18 2.48 -7.83
CA LEU A 839 -42.91 2.70 -7.13
C LEU A 839 -42.78 1.86 -5.84
N CYS A 840 -43.93 1.57 -5.17
CA CYS A 840 -43.96 0.77 -3.92
C CYS A 840 -44.51 -0.67 -4.15
N ASP A 841 -44.77 -1.08 -5.40
CA ASP A 841 -45.26 -2.42 -5.73
C ASP A 841 -44.08 -3.39 -5.96
N ALA A 842 -43.53 -3.88 -4.85
CA ALA A 842 -42.38 -4.77 -4.85
C ALA A 842 -42.64 -6.10 -5.57
N VAL A 843 -43.85 -6.65 -5.43
CA VAL A 843 -44.19 -7.94 -6.04
C VAL A 843 -44.13 -7.86 -7.56
N SER A 844 -44.90 -6.90 -8.14
CA SER A 844 -44.91 -6.75 -9.61
C SER A 844 -43.56 -6.32 -10.17
N HIS A 845 -42.79 -5.52 -9.41
CA HIS A 845 -41.43 -5.10 -9.82
C HIS A 845 -40.50 -6.30 -9.90
N THR A 846 -40.45 -7.15 -8.84
CA THR A 846 -39.59 -8.32 -8.81
C THR A 846 -39.99 -9.33 -9.90
N GLN A 847 -41.26 -9.57 -10.12
CA GLN A 847 -41.75 -10.41 -11.22
C GLN A 847 -41.29 -9.88 -12.59
N ALA A 848 -41.32 -8.57 -12.81
CA ALA A 848 -40.82 -7.99 -14.06
C ALA A 848 -39.30 -8.20 -14.21
N MET A 849 -38.50 -8.09 -13.12
CA MET A 849 -37.07 -8.40 -13.16
C MET A 849 -36.80 -9.87 -13.45
N GLU A 850 -37.53 -10.80 -12.83
CA GLU A 850 -37.42 -12.23 -13.07
C GLU A 850 -37.75 -12.61 -14.53
N ALA A 851 -38.79 -11.99 -15.08
CA ALA A 851 -39.14 -12.17 -16.48
C ALA A 851 -38.01 -11.68 -17.40
N ILE A 852 -37.37 -10.55 -17.10
CA ILE A 852 -36.19 -10.05 -17.81
C ILE A 852 -35.03 -11.02 -17.67
N TYR A 853 -34.69 -11.49 -16.47
CA TYR A 853 -33.60 -12.46 -16.25
C TYR A 853 -33.85 -13.74 -17.08
N ARG A 854 -35.07 -14.24 -17.11
CA ARG A 854 -35.49 -15.39 -17.92
C ARG A 854 -35.27 -15.11 -19.41
N GLN A 855 -35.67 -13.96 -19.89
CA GLN A 855 -35.52 -13.52 -21.28
C GLN A 855 -34.03 -13.43 -21.67
N LEU A 856 -33.20 -12.81 -20.82
CA LEU A 856 -31.77 -12.69 -21.05
C LEU A 856 -31.07 -14.06 -21.08
N TRP A 857 -31.47 -14.96 -20.18
CA TRP A 857 -31.01 -16.34 -20.19
C TRP A 857 -31.34 -17.05 -21.48
N GLN A 858 -32.60 -16.98 -21.93
CA GLN A 858 -33.04 -17.58 -23.18
C GLN A 858 -32.35 -17.01 -24.41
N LYS A 859 -32.01 -15.73 -24.43
CA LYS A 859 -31.24 -15.07 -25.51
C LYS A 859 -29.78 -15.55 -25.56
N SER A 860 -29.23 -15.97 -24.43
CA SER A 860 -27.80 -16.35 -24.29
C SER A 860 -27.55 -17.85 -24.49
N VAL A 861 -28.55 -18.70 -24.38
CA VAL A 861 -28.53 -20.15 -24.65
C VAL A 861 -29.03 -20.44 -26.06
#